data_9ac1f929acfcd5914b8350daad88ed4d
#
_entry.id   9ac1f929acfcd5914b8350daad88ed4d
#
_cell.length_a   1.000
_cell.length_b   1.000
_cell.length_c   1.000
_cell.angle_alpha   90.00
_cell.angle_beta   90.00
_cell.angle_gamma   90.00
#
_symmetry.space_group_name_H-M   'P 1'
#
loop_
_entity.id
_entity.type
_entity.pdbx_description
1 polymer ?
#
loop_
_entity_poly.entity_id
_entity_poly.type
_entity_poly.pdbx_seq_one_letter_code
_entity_poly.pdbx_strand_id
1 'polypeptide(L)'
;MLELLAPAGSMEALRAAVQNGADAVYLGCGAFNARQSAKNFTPQTLVDAIKYCHVRGVQVHLTLNTLVSDREMTEAAELIRYAAQNNIDAFIVQDLGVVQLCRQIAPGVPIHGSTQMTVHSLPGVLLCAAMGIKRVVLSRELSREEIRYICANSPIEIEVFAHGALCMCYSGQCYMSAMIGGRSGNRGRCAQPCRQSYGYTHWQEKYPLSLKDNCLIPYLRELQEMGVVSLKLEGRMKRAEYVATVTAVYRKALDEMTVTKPMMDALYAAFNRQGFTDGYYTSRVDTKMFGVRQENDDDGKWLQAARQSYEAGETPLVDIRFQAMVTVDGSCVIATDPEGRTCRSDGPVPERAQNISLTGAMLAQRVSKTGGTPYRCVEVRTRVDPGLIISASAINAMRRDVLNQLTAIRARREEQVLRKPKPVPEYKGPSGLPGLTIQVTSREQLTPMLLDLETTLLYVPIHILLADGELCARLVQRGRVAAVLPRIVHDGELPRIKKSLEVLRAAGVRDALVGNLGLIAPVREAGMRVHGDFGLNIFNSASMNVMRSLEMASATVSFEMTLPQIRDMSKAVNAELIAYGRLPLMVTEHCLIHNKTNECTCHLKATRLIDKTGAEFPVIRDGDSCRSVLLNGKKLSWLDRQDDLAKLGLWATRLYFTTENSKEVDRVLYDYMNPEPLDPGACTRGLYLRGVE
;
A
#
# COMPACT_ATOMS: atom_id res chain seq x y z
N MET A 1 1.27 -18.42 -13.85
CA MET A 1 1.82 -18.85 -12.52
C MET A 1 1.71 -17.66 -11.57
N LEU A 2 1.29 -17.88 -10.31
CA LEU A 2 1.22 -16.83 -9.31
C LEU A 2 2.62 -16.37 -8.91
N GLU A 3 2.89 -15.07 -8.97
CA GLU A 3 4.13 -14.46 -8.45
C GLU A 3 4.11 -14.47 -6.91
N LEU A 4 5.19 -14.93 -6.29
CA LEU A 4 5.40 -14.85 -4.86
C LEU A 4 6.29 -13.64 -4.53
N LEU A 5 5.67 -12.57 -4.03
CA LEU A 5 6.33 -11.31 -3.68
C LEU A 5 6.67 -11.26 -2.20
N ALA A 6 7.96 -11.41 -1.88
CA ALA A 6 8.46 -11.49 -0.51
C ALA A 6 9.01 -10.14 0.02
N PRO A 7 8.92 -9.88 1.34
CA PRO A 7 9.45 -8.67 1.95
C PRO A 7 10.97 -8.72 2.14
N ALA A 8 11.67 -7.62 1.85
CA ALA A 8 13.09 -7.48 2.14
C ALA A 8 13.34 -6.18 2.94
N GLY A 9 13.53 -6.31 4.26
CA GLY A 9 13.87 -5.20 5.15
C GLY A 9 15.37 -4.99 5.33
N SER A 10 16.20 -5.91 4.84
CA SER A 10 17.66 -5.88 4.87
C SER A 10 18.21 -6.80 3.78
N MET A 11 19.52 -6.72 3.51
CA MET A 11 20.18 -7.63 2.57
C MET A 11 20.11 -9.09 3.00
N GLU A 12 20.15 -9.36 4.30
CA GLU A 12 19.97 -10.71 4.86
C GLU A 12 18.58 -11.25 4.59
N ALA A 13 17.52 -10.45 4.85
CA ALA A 13 16.14 -10.82 4.56
C ALA A 13 15.89 -11.00 3.04
N LEU A 14 16.57 -10.21 2.20
CA LEU A 14 16.52 -10.36 0.75
C LEU A 14 17.09 -11.72 0.33
N ARG A 15 18.30 -12.11 0.85
CA ARG A 15 18.87 -13.43 0.59
C ARG A 15 17.93 -14.54 1.06
N ALA A 16 17.36 -14.39 2.26
CA ALA A 16 16.40 -15.33 2.81
C ALA A 16 15.18 -15.53 1.88
N ALA A 17 14.62 -14.45 1.34
CA ALA A 17 13.52 -14.51 0.38
C ALA A 17 13.93 -15.23 -0.91
N VAL A 18 15.03 -14.79 -1.53
CA VAL A 18 15.49 -15.30 -2.83
C VAL A 18 15.87 -16.77 -2.76
N GLN A 19 16.65 -17.16 -1.74
CA GLN A 19 17.11 -18.56 -1.59
C GLN A 19 15.97 -19.53 -1.27
N ASN A 20 14.84 -19.02 -0.80
CA ASN A 20 13.64 -19.79 -0.49
C ASN A 20 12.51 -19.65 -1.55
N GLY A 21 12.83 -19.14 -2.75
CA GLY A 21 11.98 -19.25 -3.93
C GLY A 21 10.99 -18.10 -4.13
N ALA A 22 11.31 -16.88 -3.68
CA ALA A 22 10.58 -15.69 -4.08
C ALA A 22 10.79 -15.40 -5.58
N ASP A 23 9.71 -15.05 -6.30
CA ASP A 23 9.76 -14.60 -7.70
C ASP A 23 10.09 -13.11 -7.77
N ALA A 24 9.70 -12.35 -6.74
CA ALA A 24 9.98 -10.93 -6.59
C ALA A 24 10.20 -10.57 -5.13
N VAL A 25 10.96 -9.50 -4.87
CA VAL A 25 11.12 -8.92 -3.54
C VAL A 25 10.71 -7.44 -3.56
N TYR A 26 10.09 -6.97 -2.45
CA TYR A 26 9.84 -5.55 -2.29
C TYR A 26 10.60 -4.98 -1.11
N LEU A 27 11.24 -3.83 -1.34
CA LEU A 27 12.15 -3.19 -0.39
C LEU A 27 11.99 -1.68 -0.36
N GLY A 28 12.52 -1.03 0.69
CA GLY A 28 12.58 0.42 0.82
C GLY A 28 14.03 0.91 0.71
N CYS A 29 14.21 2.07 0.08
CA CYS A 29 15.47 2.79 0.07
C CYS A 29 15.25 4.21 0.60
N GLY A 30 16.01 4.61 1.61
CA GLY A 30 15.87 5.92 2.22
C GLY A 30 14.50 6.14 2.89
N ALA A 31 13.94 7.34 2.76
CA ALA A 31 12.85 7.85 3.58
C ALA A 31 11.43 7.54 3.08
N PHE A 32 11.20 7.35 1.77
CA PHE A 32 9.87 7.35 1.15
C PHE A 32 9.13 6.01 1.20
N ASN A 33 9.20 5.29 2.31
CA ASN A 33 8.57 3.99 2.42
C ASN A 33 7.79 3.77 3.73
N ALA A 34 6.73 2.96 3.67
CA ALA A 34 5.80 2.71 4.79
C ALA A 34 6.42 1.99 6.01
N ARG A 35 7.70 1.64 5.96
CA ARG A 35 8.44 0.99 7.04
C ARG A 35 9.80 1.67 7.24
N GLN A 36 9.79 2.98 7.52
CA GLN A 36 11.01 3.76 7.74
C GLN A 36 11.88 3.20 8.88
N SER A 37 11.28 2.60 9.89
CA SER A 37 11.99 1.99 11.03
C SER A 37 12.69 0.65 10.71
N ALA A 38 12.50 0.07 9.51
CA ALA A 38 13.32 -1.06 9.06
C ALA A 38 14.74 -0.59 8.77
N LYS A 39 15.70 -1.53 8.68
CA LYS A 39 17.11 -1.18 8.32
C LYS A 39 17.19 -0.51 6.94
N ASN A 40 16.26 -0.83 6.03
CA ASN A 40 16.16 -0.33 4.67
C ASN A 40 17.49 -0.40 3.89
N PHE A 41 17.43 -0.09 2.61
CA PHE A 41 18.58 -0.08 1.73
C PHE A 41 19.09 1.36 1.54
N THR A 42 20.40 1.50 1.40
CA THR A 42 21.03 2.72 0.88
C THR A 42 21.06 2.68 -0.65
N PRO A 43 21.31 3.78 -1.36
CA PRO A 43 21.45 3.73 -2.80
C PRO A 43 22.46 2.67 -3.28
N GLN A 44 23.59 2.54 -2.61
CA GLN A 44 24.61 1.54 -2.98
C GLN A 44 24.12 0.11 -2.76
N THR A 45 23.57 -0.20 -1.58
CA THR A 45 23.05 -1.55 -1.29
C THR A 45 21.80 -1.89 -2.11
N LEU A 46 21.05 -0.90 -2.62
CA LEU A 46 19.99 -1.11 -3.59
C LEU A 46 20.52 -1.69 -4.89
N VAL A 47 21.62 -1.14 -5.42
CA VAL A 47 22.26 -1.66 -6.63
C VAL A 47 22.75 -3.09 -6.44
N ASP A 48 23.36 -3.39 -5.29
CA ASP A 48 23.82 -4.73 -4.97
C ASP A 48 22.62 -5.72 -4.86
N ALA A 49 21.52 -5.28 -4.26
CA ALA A 49 20.28 -6.04 -4.17
C ALA A 49 19.69 -6.35 -5.56
N ILE A 50 19.61 -5.36 -6.44
CA ILE A 50 19.11 -5.52 -7.80
C ILE A 50 19.97 -6.54 -8.57
N LYS A 51 21.28 -6.38 -8.55
CA LYS A 51 22.21 -7.32 -9.22
C LYS A 51 22.07 -8.74 -8.68
N TYR A 52 22.02 -8.89 -7.35
CA TYR A 52 21.86 -10.18 -6.69
C TYR A 52 20.58 -10.89 -7.13
N CYS A 53 19.46 -10.16 -7.17
CA CYS A 53 18.17 -10.69 -7.58
C CYS A 53 18.13 -11.02 -9.08
N HIS A 54 18.57 -10.12 -9.94
CA HIS A 54 18.53 -10.30 -11.40
C HIS A 54 19.33 -11.49 -11.87
N VAL A 55 20.52 -11.73 -11.29
CA VAL A 55 21.32 -12.93 -11.59
C VAL A 55 20.51 -14.20 -11.33
N ARG A 56 19.61 -14.19 -10.36
CA ARG A 56 18.76 -15.31 -9.93
C ARG A 56 17.36 -15.34 -10.55
N GLY A 57 17.07 -14.39 -11.47
CA GLY A 57 15.77 -14.30 -12.12
C GLY A 57 14.66 -13.71 -11.24
N VAL A 58 15.03 -13.06 -10.12
CA VAL A 58 14.10 -12.45 -9.16
C VAL A 58 13.95 -10.96 -9.45
N GLN A 59 12.71 -10.45 -9.43
CA GLN A 59 12.42 -9.02 -9.62
C GLN A 59 12.58 -8.23 -8.31
N VAL A 60 12.83 -6.92 -8.42
CA VAL A 60 12.97 -6.01 -7.29
C VAL A 60 12.00 -4.85 -7.43
N HIS A 61 11.07 -4.71 -6.48
CA HIS A 61 10.10 -3.63 -6.45
C HIS A 61 10.47 -2.61 -5.36
N LEU A 62 10.72 -1.36 -5.76
CA LEU A 62 11.04 -0.28 -4.82
C LEU A 62 9.77 0.35 -4.27
N THR A 63 9.66 0.41 -2.95
CA THR A 63 8.54 1.09 -2.29
C THR A 63 8.78 2.59 -2.18
N LEU A 64 7.89 3.37 -2.79
CA LEU A 64 7.72 4.83 -2.66
C LEU A 64 6.30 5.08 -2.14
N ASN A 65 5.90 4.34 -1.11
CA ASN A 65 4.51 4.19 -0.69
C ASN A 65 4.18 4.97 0.59
N THR A 66 4.65 6.20 0.66
CA THR A 66 4.27 7.21 1.64
C THR A 66 3.81 8.48 0.93
N LEU A 67 3.12 9.35 1.66
CA LEU A 67 2.87 10.72 1.20
C LEU A 67 4.19 11.50 1.17
N VAL A 68 4.36 12.37 0.20
CA VAL A 68 5.59 13.16 -0.01
C VAL A 68 5.22 14.65 -0.02
N SER A 69 5.91 15.47 0.76
CA SER A 69 5.70 16.93 0.76
C SER A 69 6.38 17.59 -0.44
N ASP A 70 5.96 18.81 -0.81
CA ASP A 70 6.58 19.55 -1.92
C ASP A 70 8.10 19.73 -1.74
N ARG A 71 8.57 19.88 -0.50
CA ARG A 71 10.01 20.00 -0.19
C ARG A 71 10.80 18.74 -0.46
N GLU A 72 10.17 17.59 -0.39
CA GLU A 72 10.78 16.27 -0.57
C GLU A 72 10.69 15.78 -2.04
N MET A 73 9.91 16.45 -2.90
CA MET A 73 9.67 15.99 -4.28
C MET A 73 10.95 15.92 -5.11
N THR A 74 11.93 16.80 -4.84
CA THR A 74 13.23 16.75 -5.52
C THR A 74 14.02 15.50 -5.14
N GLU A 75 14.09 15.17 -3.86
CA GLU A 75 14.78 13.96 -3.39
C GLU A 75 14.07 12.69 -3.88
N ALA A 76 12.73 12.68 -3.91
CA ALA A 76 11.95 11.59 -4.48
C ALA A 76 12.25 11.42 -5.99
N ALA A 77 12.36 12.52 -6.74
CA ALA A 77 12.71 12.49 -8.15
C ALA A 77 14.12 11.92 -8.39
N GLU A 78 15.09 12.27 -7.56
CA GLU A 78 16.45 11.74 -7.60
C GLU A 78 16.48 10.23 -7.31
N LEU A 79 15.75 9.79 -6.31
CA LEU A 79 15.64 8.35 -5.97
C LEU A 79 14.99 7.56 -7.11
N ILE A 80 13.89 8.07 -7.70
CA ILE A 80 13.23 7.44 -8.85
C ILE A 80 14.21 7.30 -10.02
N ARG A 81 14.92 8.39 -10.34
CA ARG A 81 15.93 8.38 -11.41
C ARG A 81 17.02 7.37 -11.14
N TYR A 82 17.61 7.40 -9.95
CA TYR A 82 18.68 6.51 -9.54
C TYR A 82 18.26 5.03 -9.61
N ALA A 83 17.10 4.69 -9.09
CA ALA A 83 16.59 3.33 -9.12
C ALA A 83 16.32 2.85 -10.56
N ALA A 84 15.74 3.70 -11.41
CA ALA A 84 15.50 3.39 -12.83
C ALA A 84 16.80 3.23 -13.63
N GLN A 85 17.82 4.06 -13.39
CA GLN A 85 19.16 3.90 -13.98
C GLN A 85 19.82 2.55 -13.63
N ASN A 86 19.48 2.00 -12.45
CA ASN A 86 19.99 0.73 -11.98
C ASN A 86 19.00 -0.44 -12.23
N ASN A 87 18.04 -0.25 -13.14
CA ASN A 87 17.11 -1.28 -13.61
C ASN A 87 16.20 -1.86 -12.54
N ILE A 88 15.64 -1.02 -11.68
CA ILE A 88 14.53 -1.44 -10.82
C ILE A 88 13.35 -1.97 -11.66
N ASP A 89 12.69 -3.03 -11.21
CA ASP A 89 11.63 -3.69 -11.99
C ASP A 89 10.26 -3.03 -11.84
N ALA A 90 9.95 -2.42 -10.66
CA ALA A 90 8.71 -1.66 -10.45
C ALA A 90 8.83 -0.67 -9.29
N PHE A 91 7.97 0.34 -9.30
CA PHE A 91 7.73 1.25 -8.17
C PHE A 91 6.38 0.92 -7.52
N ILE A 92 6.35 0.75 -6.18
CA ILE A 92 5.11 0.62 -5.41
C ILE A 92 4.79 1.98 -4.79
N VAL A 93 3.72 2.63 -5.23
CA VAL A 93 3.45 4.05 -4.95
C VAL A 93 2.10 4.25 -4.27
N GLN A 94 2.02 5.20 -3.31
CA GLN A 94 0.77 5.66 -2.67
C GLN A 94 0.36 7.04 -3.17
N ASP A 95 1.27 8.01 -3.18
CA ASP A 95 1.02 9.42 -3.46
C ASP A 95 0.75 9.65 -4.94
N LEU A 96 -0.38 10.30 -5.27
CA LEU A 96 -0.78 10.55 -6.66
C LEU A 96 0.18 11.47 -7.40
N GLY A 97 0.82 12.41 -6.70
CA GLY A 97 1.87 13.27 -7.26
C GLY A 97 3.13 12.47 -7.60
N VAL A 98 3.49 11.49 -6.75
CA VAL A 98 4.62 10.58 -7.00
C VAL A 98 4.32 9.62 -8.16
N VAL A 99 3.07 9.17 -8.34
CA VAL A 99 2.66 8.41 -9.54
C VAL A 99 2.97 9.22 -10.82
N GLN A 100 2.58 10.49 -10.84
CA GLN A 100 2.88 11.39 -11.97
C GLN A 100 4.40 11.56 -12.17
N LEU A 101 5.14 11.72 -11.08
CA LEU A 101 6.59 11.90 -11.11
C LEU A 101 7.31 10.67 -11.67
N CYS A 102 6.93 9.45 -11.26
CA CYS A 102 7.46 8.20 -11.81
C CYS A 102 7.21 8.10 -13.32
N ARG A 103 5.99 8.40 -13.78
CA ARG A 103 5.63 8.38 -15.21
C ARG A 103 6.41 9.38 -16.03
N GLN A 104 6.72 10.54 -15.46
CA GLN A 104 7.49 11.57 -16.15
C GLN A 104 8.98 11.23 -16.24
N ILE A 105 9.56 10.70 -15.16
CA ILE A 105 11.01 10.43 -15.08
C ILE A 105 11.36 9.12 -15.78
N ALA A 106 10.65 8.04 -15.47
CA ALA A 106 10.96 6.67 -15.88
C ALA A 106 9.72 5.97 -16.48
N PRO A 107 9.24 6.41 -17.66
CA PRO A 107 7.99 5.91 -18.24
C PRO A 107 8.01 4.41 -18.58
N GLY A 108 9.20 3.80 -18.72
CA GLY A 108 9.37 2.37 -18.96
C GLY A 108 9.29 1.50 -17.71
N VAL A 109 9.40 2.08 -16.51
CA VAL A 109 9.32 1.32 -15.26
C VAL A 109 7.85 1.20 -14.81
N PRO A 110 7.32 -0.02 -14.62
CA PRO A 110 5.96 -0.23 -14.14
C PRO A 110 5.70 0.42 -12.78
N ILE A 111 4.46 0.93 -12.60
CA ILE A 111 3.98 1.47 -11.32
C ILE A 111 2.93 0.52 -10.77
N HIS A 112 3.12 0.10 -9.52
CA HIS A 112 2.17 -0.69 -8.76
C HIS A 112 1.51 0.21 -7.71
N GLY A 113 0.18 0.30 -7.72
CA GLY A 113 -0.57 1.03 -6.71
C GLY A 113 -0.49 0.31 -5.37
N SER A 114 0.03 1.02 -4.36
CA SER A 114 0.13 0.48 -3.00
C SER A 114 -1.25 0.23 -2.38
N THR A 115 -1.37 -0.75 -1.48
CA THR A 115 -2.56 -0.93 -0.64
C THR A 115 -2.94 0.36 0.14
N GLN A 116 -1.98 1.26 0.36
CA GLN A 116 -2.21 2.56 1.00
C GLN A 116 -2.96 3.57 0.09
N MET A 117 -3.18 3.27 -1.19
CA MET A 117 -4.13 4.01 -2.04
C MET A 117 -5.60 3.67 -1.72
N THR A 118 -5.85 2.70 -0.85
CA THR A 118 -7.18 2.27 -0.40
C THR A 118 -8.08 1.82 -1.58
N VAL A 119 -7.51 1.08 -2.53
CA VAL A 119 -8.26 0.54 -3.67
C VAL A 119 -9.00 -0.74 -3.25
N HIS A 120 -10.32 -0.66 -3.24
CA HIS A 120 -11.20 -1.74 -2.75
C HIS A 120 -12.44 -1.95 -3.64
N SER A 121 -12.47 -1.36 -4.83
CA SER A 121 -13.58 -1.49 -5.78
C SER A 121 -13.08 -1.40 -7.22
N LEU A 122 -13.84 -1.97 -8.14
CA LEU A 122 -13.53 -1.94 -9.57
C LEU A 122 -13.36 -0.51 -10.13
N PRO A 123 -14.23 0.48 -9.83
CA PRO A 123 -14.01 1.86 -10.30
C PRO A 123 -12.67 2.45 -9.82
N GLY A 124 -12.22 2.10 -8.61
CA GLY A 124 -10.90 2.48 -8.11
C GLY A 124 -9.77 1.87 -8.93
N VAL A 125 -9.88 0.60 -9.31
CA VAL A 125 -8.92 -0.09 -10.19
C VAL A 125 -8.90 0.54 -11.58
N LEU A 126 -10.07 0.84 -12.15
CA LEU A 126 -10.17 1.47 -13.47
C LEU A 126 -9.55 2.87 -13.49
N LEU A 127 -9.73 3.66 -12.42
CA LEU A 127 -9.07 4.96 -12.29
C LEU A 127 -7.54 4.80 -12.19
N CYS A 128 -7.03 3.83 -11.41
CA CYS A 128 -5.61 3.52 -11.36
C CYS A 128 -5.06 3.14 -12.75
N ALA A 129 -5.78 2.33 -13.51
CA ALA A 129 -5.43 1.98 -14.89
C ALA A 129 -5.35 3.21 -15.79
N ALA A 130 -6.34 4.11 -15.72
CA ALA A 130 -6.37 5.37 -16.48
C ALA A 130 -5.19 6.30 -16.10
N MET A 131 -4.73 6.24 -14.85
CA MET A 131 -3.53 6.94 -14.39
C MET A 131 -2.21 6.29 -14.85
N GLY A 132 -2.25 5.13 -15.54
CA GLY A 132 -1.10 4.40 -16.07
C GLY A 132 -0.44 3.47 -15.04
N ILE A 133 -1.10 3.17 -13.95
CA ILE A 133 -0.70 2.13 -12.99
C ILE A 133 -0.92 0.78 -13.69
N LYS A 134 0.02 -0.16 -13.52
CA LYS A 134 0.01 -1.48 -14.19
C LYS A 134 -0.47 -2.61 -13.28
N ARG A 135 -0.36 -2.44 -11.97
CA ARG A 135 -0.79 -3.40 -10.95
C ARG A 135 -1.36 -2.66 -9.75
N VAL A 136 -2.35 -3.20 -9.09
CA VAL A 136 -2.90 -2.66 -7.84
C VAL A 136 -2.86 -3.72 -6.74
N VAL A 137 -2.33 -3.31 -5.57
CA VAL A 137 -2.45 -4.09 -4.33
C VAL A 137 -3.78 -3.76 -3.70
N LEU A 138 -4.74 -4.67 -3.74
CA LEU A 138 -6.06 -4.46 -3.19
C LEU A 138 -6.03 -4.27 -1.66
N SER A 139 -7.04 -3.59 -1.14
CA SER A 139 -7.32 -3.55 0.31
C SER A 139 -7.52 -4.96 0.86
N ARG A 140 -7.10 -5.18 2.12
CA ARG A 140 -7.08 -6.51 2.74
C ARG A 140 -8.46 -6.97 3.23
N GLU A 141 -9.40 -6.06 3.25
CA GLU A 141 -10.75 -6.21 3.77
C GLU A 141 -11.72 -6.85 2.77
N LEU A 142 -11.26 -7.11 1.54
CA LEU A 142 -12.09 -7.68 0.47
C LEU A 142 -12.34 -9.18 0.65
N SER A 143 -13.57 -9.57 0.33
CA SER A 143 -14.01 -10.97 0.23
C SER A 143 -13.52 -11.63 -1.05
N ARG A 144 -13.62 -12.98 -1.11
CA ARG A 144 -13.29 -13.77 -2.30
C ARG A 144 -14.16 -13.40 -3.51
N GLU A 145 -15.41 -13.10 -3.28
CA GLU A 145 -16.37 -12.72 -4.32
C GLU A 145 -16.01 -11.37 -4.94
N GLU A 146 -15.61 -10.40 -4.11
CA GLU A 146 -15.18 -9.07 -4.55
C GLU A 146 -13.84 -9.16 -5.30
N ILE A 147 -12.88 -9.92 -4.80
CA ILE A 147 -11.59 -10.14 -5.49
C ILE A 147 -11.84 -10.79 -6.85
N ARG A 148 -12.69 -11.83 -6.91
CA ARG A 148 -13.06 -12.50 -8.18
C ARG A 148 -13.70 -11.53 -9.17
N TYR A 149 -14.64 -10.70 -8.70
CA TYR A 149 -15.31 -9.70 -9.52
C TYR A 149 -14.33 -8.68 -10.09
N ILE A 150 -13.44 -8.16 -9.25
CA ILE A 150 -12.41 -7.20 -9.66
C ILE A 150 -11.44 -7.85 -10.66
N CYS A 151 -10.92 -9.05 -10.40
CA CYS A 151 -10.02 -9.74 -11.31
C CYS A 151 -10.64 -9.99 -12.69
N ALA A 152 -11.91 -10.40 -12.72
CA ALA A 152 -12.63 -10.69 -13.98
C ALA A 152 -12.87 -9.44 -14.84
N ASN A 153 -12.86 -8.23 -14.26
CA ASN A 153 -13.19 -6.98 -14.94
C ASN A 153 -12.02 -5.98 -14.97
N SER A 154 -10.90 -6.31 -14.38
CA SER A 154 -9.73 -5.43 -14.30
C SER A 154 -8.92 -5.44 -15.61
N PRO A 155 -8.57 -4.27 -16.18
CA PRO A 155 -7.63 -4.19 -17.31
C PRO A 155 -6.14 -4.23 -16.87
N ILE A 156 -5.87 -4.29 -15.57
CA ILE A 156 -4.52 -4.28 -14.99
C ILE A 156 -4.37 -5.44 -13.99
N GLU A 157 -3.12 -5.74 -13.65
CA GLU A 157 -2.78 -6.82 -12.73
C GLU A 157 -3.29 -6.57 -11.30
N ILE A 158 -3.76 -7.63 -10.66
CA ILE A 158 -4.25 -7.61 -9.29
C ILE A 158 -3.30 -8.38 -8.37
N GLU A 159 -2.87 -7.72 -7.30
CA GLU A 159 -2.03 -8.26 -6.23
C GLU A 159 -2.81 -8.27 -4.91
N VAL A 160 -2.69 -9.37 -4.13
CA VAL A 160 -3.33 -9.49 -2.82
C VAL A 160 -2.33 -9.85 -1.73
N PHE A 161 -2.56 -9.36 -0.51
CA PHE A 161 -1.81 -9.83 0.66
C PHE A 161 -2.26 -11.23 1.07
N ALA A 162 -1.36 -12.20 0.99
CA ALA A 162 -1.65 -13.60 1.33
C ALA A 162 -1.25 -13.98 2.76
N HIS A 163 -0.28 -13.30 3.39
CA HIS A 163 0.21 -13.65 4.72
C HIS A 163 0.67 -12.43 5.53
N GLY A 164 0.51 -12.51 6.85
CA GLY A 164 1.11 -11.61 7.83
C GLY A 164 0.14 -10.58 8.40
N ALA A 165 0.66 -9.53 9.03
CA ALA A 165 -0.10 -8.61 9.86
C ALA A 165 -1.24 -7.89 9.12
N LEU A 166 -2.46 -7.95 9.68
CA LEU A 166 -3.59 -7.11 9.28
C LEU A 166 -3.59 -5.78 10.04
N CYS A 167 -3.93 -4.70 9.33
CA CYS A 167 -4.32 -3.44 9.94
C CYS A 167 -5.80 -3.50 10.36
N MET A 168 -6.17 -2.83 11.44
CA MET A 168 -7.56 -2.66 11.84
C MET A 168 -8.30 -1.65 10.96
N CYS A 169 -7.60 -0.59 10.58
CA CYS A 169 -8.08 0.45 9.68
C CYS A 169 -7.71 0.09 8.24
N TYR A 170 -8.53 0.47 7.29
CA TYR A 170 -8.15 0.48 5.87
C TYR A 170 -6.80 1.16 5.69
N SER A 171 -5.90 0.50 4.98
CA SER A 171 -4.55 1.04 4.73
C SER A 171 -4.63 2.36 3.97
N GLY A 172 -3.88 3.38 4.42
CA GLY A 172 -3.95 4.74 3.87
C GLY A 172 -4.98 5.65 4.56
N GLN A 173 -5.91 5.09 5.36
CA GLN A 173 -6.95 5.86 6.05
C GLN A 173 -6.74 5.95 7.58
N CYS A 174 -5.57 5.54 8.07
CA CYS A 174 -5.25 5.56 9.49
C CYS A 174 -4.41 6.77 9.87
N TYR A 175 -4.99 7.67 10.67
CA TYR A 175 -4.36 8.89 11.17
C TYR A 175 -4.09 8.84 12.70
N MET A 176 -4.45 7.74 13.36
CA MET A 176 -4.40 7.64 14.83
C MET A 176 -2.99 7.81 15.38
N SER A 177 -2.00 7.19 14.75
CA SER A 177 -0.60 7.30 15.20
C SER A 177 -0.05 8.73 15.05
N ALA A 178 -0.45 9.45 14.00
CA ALA A 178 -0.10 10.84 13.78
C ALA A 178 -0.71 11.77 14.86
N MET A 179 -2.01 11.59 15.13
CA MET A 179 -2.74 12.46 16.07
C MET A 179 -2.31 12.25 17.53
N ILE A 180 -2.04 11.02 17.95
CA ILE A 180 -1.62 10.72 19.33
C ILE A 180 -0.15 11.10 19.56
N GLY A 181 0.74 10.77 18.61
CA GLY A 181 2.18 10.85 18.84
C GLY A 181 3.00 11.56 17.77
N GLY A 182 2.39 12.23 16.76
CA GLY A 182 3.10 12.89 15.66
C GLY A 182 3.71 11.93 14.62
N ARG A 183 3.61 10.61 14.82
CA ARG A 183 4.20 9.57 13.97
C ARG A 183 3.21 9.09 12.93
N SER A 184 3.26 9.65 11.71
CA SER A 184 2.29 9.30 10.67
C SER A 184 2.49 7.90 10.10
N GLY A 185 1.40 7.12 10.04
CA GLY A 185 1.35 5.84 9.32
C GLY A 185 1.47 6.03 7.81
N ASN A 186 0.92 7.13 7.27
CA ASN A 186 0.99 7.52 5.87
C ASN A 186 2.38 8.06 5.47
N ARG A 187 3.22 8.33 6.47
CA ARG A 187 4.61 8.74 6.31
C ARG A 187 5.61 7.64 6.74
N GLY A 188 5.11 6.42 6.95
CA GLY A 188 5.95 5.25 7.26
C GLY A 188 6.40 5.09 8.71
N ARG A 189 5.85 5.89 9.65
CA ARG A 189 6.29 5.93 11.05
C ARG A 189 5.24 5.44 12.06
N CYS A 190 4.32 4.59 11.61
CA CYS A 190 3.23 4.06 12.44
C CYS A 190 3.73 3.47 13.76
N ALA A 191 3.20 3.97 14.90
CA ALA A 191 3.48 3.47 16.24
C ALA A 191 2.60 2.26 16.65
N GLN A 192 1.77 1.74 15.72
CA GLN A 192 0.86 0.61 15.92
C GLN A 192 -0.15 0.82 17.08
N PRO A 193 -0.88 1.95 17.15
CA PRO A 193 -1.85 2.19 18.22
C PRO A 193 -2.95 1.12 18.26
N CYS A 194 -3.29 0.49 17.14
CA CYS A 194 -4.24 -0.64 17.11
C CYS A 194 -3.76 -1.89 17.87
N ARG A 195 -2.49 -1.95 18.28
CA ARG A 195 -1.93 -3.05 19.08
C ARG A 195 -1.84 -2.72 20.58
N GLN A 196 -2.29 -1.53 20.98
CA GLN A 196 -2.38 -1.12 22.37
C GLN A 196 -3.68 -1.62 23.00
N SER A 197 -3.73 -1.59 24.35
CA SER A 197 -4.91 -1.95 25.11
C SER A 197 -5.87 -0.78 25.27
N TYR A 198 -7.17 -1.06 25.21
CA TYR A 198 -8.27 -0.11 25.38
C TYR A 198 -9.42 -0.71 26.19
N GLY A 199 -10.22 0.15 26.80
CA GLY A 199 -11.51 -0.22 27.39
C GLY A 199 -12.66 0.55 26.76
N TYR A 200 -13.91 0.22 27.14
CA TYR A 200 -15.12 0.88 26.64
C TYR A 200 -15.78 1.81 27.67
N THR A 201 -15.70 1.50 28.95
CA THR A 201 -16.25 2.31 30.07
C THR A 201 -15.14 2.93 30.90
N HIS A 202 -14.08 2.21 31.09
CA HIS A 202 -12.82 2.60 31.70
C HIS A 202 -11.71 1.81 30.99
N TRP A 203 -10.45 2.20 31.14
CA TRP A 203 -9.34 1.42 30.57
C TRP A 203 -9.33 -0.01 31.14
N GLN A 204 -9.08 -0.97 30.27
CA GLN A 204 -8.88 -2.38 30.59
C GLN A 204 -7.76 -2.93 29.70
N GLU A 205 -7.06 -3.95 30.16
CA GLU A 205 -6.05 -4.64 29.35
C GLU A 205 -6.74 -5.56 28.32
N LYS A 206 -7.51 -4.95 27.41
CA LYS A 206 -8.16 -5.59 26.27
C LYS A 206 -7.65 -4.99 24.97
N TYR A 207 -7.69 -5.76 23.90
CA TYR A 207 -7.12 -5.38 22.62
C TYR A 207 -8.18 -5.39 21.49
N PRO A 208 -9.22 -4.53 21.59
CA PRO A 208 -10.35 -4.54 20.66
C PRO A 208 -10.02 -4.08 19.23
N LEU A 209 -8.78 -3.64 18.99
CA LEU A 209 -8.30 -3.22 17.68
C LEU A 209 -7.18 -4.13 17.14
N SER A 210 -6.79 -5.20 17.88
CA SER A 210 -5.67 -6.05 17.49
C SER A 210 -6.15 -7.30 16.74
N LEU A 211 -5.99 -7.32 15.42
CA LEU A 211 -6.33 -8.48 14.57
C LEU A 211 -5.20 -9.52 14.57
N LYS A 212 -5.57 -10.80 14.40
CA LYS A 212 -4.67 -11.90 14.05
C LYS A 212 -3.97 -11.62 12.72
N ASP A 213 -2.93 -12.40 12.43
CA ASP A 213 -2.26 -12.34 11.14
C ASP A 213 -3.10 -13.03 10.05
N ASN A 214 -3.12 -12.44 8.86
CA ASN A 214 -3.77 -13.02 7.69
C ASN A 214 -3.04 -14.29 7.24
N CYS A 215 -3.78 -15.30 6.77
CA CYS A 215 -3.19 -16.48 6.15
C CYS A 215 -4.14 -17.06 5.09
N LEU A 216 -3.84 -16.81 3.83
CA LEU A 216 -4.62 -17.28 2.68
C LEU A 216 -3.99 -18.49 1.98
N ILE A 217 -3.01 -19.15 2.61
CA ILE A 217 -2.34 -20.32 2.01
C ILE A 217 -3.32 -21.44 1.61
N PRO A 218 -4.45 -21.69 2.33
CA PRO A 218 -5.41 -22.71 1.90
C PRO A 218 -6.13 -22.40 0.58
N TYR A 219 -6.07 -21.14 0.13
CA TYR A 219 -6.87 -20.64 -1.01
C TYR A 219 -6.01 -20.34 -2.25
N LEU A 220 -4.76 -20.82 -2.32
CA LEU A 220 -3.82 -20.50 -3.42
C LEU A 220 -4.37 -20.88 -4.80
N ARG A 221 -4.97 -22.06 -4.92
CA ARG A 221 -5.61 -22.53 -6.19
C ARG A 221 -6.76 -21.60 -6.58
N GLU A 222 -7.63 -21.28 -5.66
CA GLU A 222 -8.77 -20.39 -5.90
C GLU A 222 -8.30 -18.97 -6.31
N LEU A 223 -7.29 -18.42 -5.65
CA LEU A 223 -6.70 -17.12 -6.00
C LEU A 223 -6.09 -17.12 -7.41
N GLN A 224 -5.43 -18.23 -7.79
CA GLN A 224 -4.89 -18.38 -9.14
C GLN A 224 -6.01 -18.47 -10.19
N GLU A 225 -7.05 -19.25 -9.92
CA GLU A 225 -8.21 -19.41 -10.82
C GLU A 225 -9.02 -18.12 -10.99
N MET A 226 -9.03 -17.25 -9.99
CA MET A 226 -9.65 -15.91 -10.07
C MET A 226 -8.88 -14.97 -10.99
N GLY A 227 -7.60 -15.21 -11.27
CA GLY A 227 -6.75 -14.32 -12.04
C GLY A 227 -5.92 -13.35 -11.19
N VAL A 228 -5.74 -13.60 -9.89
CA VAL A 228 -4.73 -12.91 -9.08
C VAL A 228 -3.35 -13.22 -9.66
N VAL A 229 -2.51 -12.20 -9.84
CA VAL A 229 -1.19 -12.37 -10.49
C VAL A 229 -0.07 -12.46 -9.46
N SER A 230 -0.22 -11.81 -8.31
CA SER A 230 0.83 -11.72 -7.29
C SER A 230 0.27 -11.89 -5.88
N LEU A 231 0.99 -12.70 -5.10
CA LEU A 231 0.75 -12.94 -3.67
C LEU A 231 1.81 -12.23 -2.85
N LYS A 232 1.39 -11.23 -2.08
CA LYS A 232 2.29 -10.43 -1.24
C LYS A 232 2.36 -10.96 0.17
N LEU A 233 3.57 -11.20 0.64
CA LEU A 233 3.86 -11.55 2.03
C LEU A 233 4.19 -10.27 2.82
N GLU A 234 3.53 -10.02 3.96
CA GLU A 234 3.88 -8.89 4.84
C GLU A 234 4.98 -9.30 5.80
N GLY A 235 5.99 -8.43 6.00
CA GLY A 235 7.04 -8.74 6.95
C GLY A 235 8.34 -7.97 6.84
N ARG A 236 8.40 -6.77 6.23
CA ARG A 236 9.66 -5.99 6.09
C ARG A 236 10.35 -5.64 7.40
N MET A 237 9.64 -5.65 8.52
CA MET A 237 10.21 -5.45 9.86
C MET A 237 10.47 -6.76 10.60
N LYS A 238 10.31 -7.89 9.93
CA LYS A 238 10.54 -9.22 10.50
C LYS A 238 11.99 -9.65 10.31
N ARG A 239 12.43 -10.64 11.12
CA ARG A 239 13.74 -11.28 11.00
C ARG A 239 13.85 -12.01 9.66
N ALA A 240 15.07 -12.24 9.19
CA ALA A 240 15.34 -13.00 7.97
C ALA A 240 14.81 -14.43 8.03
N GLU A 241 14.86 -15.07 9.20
CA GLU A 241 14.34 -16.41 9.42
C GLU A 241 12.81 -16.50 9.20
N TYR A 242 12.05 -15.48 9.62
CA TYR A 242 10.63 -15.41 9.32
C TYR A 242 10.40 -15.33 7.81
N VAL A 243 11.16 -14.47 7.13
CA VAL A 243 11.05 -14.31 5.67
C VAL A 243 11.39 -15.62 4.96
N ALA A 244 12.47 -16.29 5.37
CA ALA A 244 12.88 -17.60 4.84
C ALA A 244 11.75 -18.62 4.99
N THR A 245 11.25 -18.81 6.22
CA THR A 245 10.23 -19.83 6.52
C THR A 245 8.93 -19.57 5.77
N VAL A 246 8.40 -18.33 5.82
CA VAL A 246 7.13 -18.01 5.16
C VAL A 246 7.26 -18.14 3.64
N THR A 247 8.37 -17.66 3.05
CA THR A 247 8.60 -17.78 1.60
C THR A 247 8.73 -19.24 1.17
N ALA A 248 9.52 -20.06 1.89
CA ALA A 248 9.68 -21.49 1.58
C ALA A 248 8.36 -22.25 1.64
N VAL A 249 7.55 -22.00 2.68
CA VAL A 249 6.23 -22.65 2.84
C VAL A 249 5.28 -22.26 1.71
N TYR A 250 5.18 -20.96 1.39
CA TYR A 250 4.33 -20.49 0.29
C TYR A 250 4.84 -20.98 -1.08
N ARG A 251 6.16 -21.00 -1.31
CA ARG A 251 6.75 -21.56 -2.55
C ARG A 251 6.38 -23.03 -2.72
N LYS A 252 6.60 -23.81 -1.68
CA LYS A 252 6.26 -25.23 -1.70
C LYS A 252 4.75 -25.46 -1.91
N ALA A 253 3.91 -24.69 -1.23
CA ALA A 253 2.46 -24.77 -1.39
C ALA A 253 2.00 -24.39 -2.80
N LEU A 254 2.66 -23.43 -3.46
CA LEU A 254 2.40 -23.05 -4.85
C LEU A 254 2.85 -24.11 -5.86
N ASP A 255 3.99 -24.74 -5.61
CA ASP A 255 4.53 -25.77 -6.50
C ASP A 255 3.72 -27.07 -6.44
N GLU A 256 3.27 -27.46 -5.25
CA GLU A 256 2.52 -28.70 -5.00
C GLU A 256 0.99 -28.49 -5.04
N MET A 257 0.49 -27.25 -5.03
CA MET A 257 -0.92 -26.87 -4.88
C MET A 257 -1.63 -27.60 -3.72
N THR A 258 -0.86 -27.81 -2.64
CA THR A 258 -1.27 -28.56 -1.45
C THR A 258 -0.73 -27.89 -0.20
N VAL A 259 -1.51 -27.92 0.88
CA VAL A 259 -1.12 -27.42 2.21
C VAL A 259 -1.14 -28.57 3.21
N THR A 260 -0.02 -28.81 3.84
CA THR A 260 0.15 -29.89 4.83
C THR A 260 0.20 -29.36 6.26
N LYS A 261 -0.06 -30.23 7.24
CA LYS A 261 0.07 -29.87 8.64
C LYS A 261 1.48 -29.33 9.00
N PRO A 262 2.62 -29.96 8.58
CA PRO A 262 3.94 -29.42 8.83
C PRO A 262 4.17 -28.01 8.26
N MET A 263 3.57 -27.66 7.11
CA MET A 263 3.62 -26.30 6.57
C MET A 263 2.93 -25.32 7.52
N MET A 264 1.74 -25.65 8.01
CA MET A 264 1.02 -24.80 8.96
C MET A 264 1.77 -24.68 10.28
N ASP A 265 2.32 -25.76 10.80
CA ASP A 265 3.11 -25.75 12.05
C ASP A 265 4.34 -24.84 11.91
N ALA A 266 5.03 -24.85 10.75
CA ALA A 266 6.14 -23.94 10.45
C ALA A 266 5.71 -22.46 10.43
N LEU A 267 4.55 -22.13 9.83
CA LEU A 267 4.02 -20.78 9.85
C LEU A 267 3.67 -20.32 11.26
N TYR A 268 3.08 -21.19 12.08
CA TYR A 268 2.77 -20.91 13.50
C TYR A 268 4.06 -20.65 14.28
N ALA A 269 5.11 -21.47 14.11
CA ALA A 269 6.40 -21.29 14.77
C ALA A 269 7.09 -19.99 14.34
N ALA A 270 6.99 -19.61 13.08
CA ALA A 270 7.62 -18.41 12.56
C ALA A 270 7.08 -17.12 13.19
N PHE A 271 5.77 -16.95 13.20
CA PHE A 271 5.09 -15.82 13.87
C PHE A 271 3.56 -15.90 13.75
N ASN A 272 2.87 -15.66 14.86
CA ASN A 272 1.42 -15.47 14.87
C ASN A 272 0.95 -14.61 16.05
N ARG A 273 -0.33 -14.22 16.04
CA ARG A 273 -1.04 -13.53 17.15
C ARG A 273 -2.24 -14.38 17.59
N GLN A 274 -1.96 -15.43 18.38
CA GLN A 274 -2.97 -16.42 18.79
C GLN A 274 -3.65 -17.09 17.57
N GLY A 275 -2.82 -17.43 16.58
CA GLY A 275 -3.24 -18.03 15.32
C GLY A 275 -3.38 -17.05 14.16
N PHE A 276 -4.01 -17.55 13.11
CA PHE A 276 -4.26 -16.84 11.86
C PHE A 276 -5.74 -16.56 11.65
N THR A 277 -6.04 -15.69 10.69
CA THR A 277 -7.41 -15.41 10.25
C THR A 277 -7.46 -15.32 8.71
N ASP A 278 -8.59 -15.72 8.16
CA ASP A 278 -9.01 -15.55 6.79
C ASP A 278 -10.37 -14.82 6.71
N GLY A 279 -10.78 -14.20 7.84
CA GLY A 279 -12.14 -13.72 8.05
C GLY A 279 -12.64 -12.73 7.01
N TYR A 280 -11.82 -11.82 6.54
CA TYR A 280 -12.18 -10.92 5.44
C TYR A 280 -12.42 -11.69 4.14
N TYR A 281 -11.48 -12.52 3.73
CA TYR A 281 -11.57 -13.32 2.51
C TYR A 281 -12.80 -14.23 2.48
N THR A 282 -13.18 -14.79 3.63
CA THR A 282 -14.33 -15.71 3.78
C THR A 282 -15.62 -15.01 4.19
N SER A 283 -15.64 -13.66 4.24
CA SER A 283 -16.79 -12.84 4.71
C SER A 283 -17.26 -13.18 6.13
N ARG A 284 -16.35 -13.68 6.98
CA ARG A 284 -16.60 -14.00 8.40
C ARG A 284 -15.95 -12.98 9.31
N VAL A 285 -16.45 -11.74 9.24
CA VAL A 285 -15.95 -10.61 10.02
C VAL A 285 -16.55 -10.64 11.43
N ASP A 286 -15.88 -11.33 12.34
CA ASP A 286 -16.34 -11.55 13.71
C ASP A 286 -15.21 -11.38 14.76
N THR A 287 -15.56 -11.60 16.02
CA THR A 287 -14.62 -11.47 17.15
C THR A 287 -13.49 -12.50 17.15
N LYS A 288 -13.59 -13.60 16.39
CA LYS A 288 -12.54 -14.62 16.25
C LYS A 288 -11.33 -14.12 15.47
N MET A 289 -11.50 -13.02 14.74
CA MET A 289 -10.39 -12.35 14.01
C MET A 289 -9.42 -11.62 14.95
N PHE A 290 -9.76 -11.38 16.21
CA PHE A 290 -8.90 -10.68 17.15
C PHE A 290 -7.89 -11.60 17.81
N GLY A 291 -6.67 -11.07 18.04
CA GLY A 291 -5.60 -11.82 18.71
C GLY A 291 -4.46 -10.90 19.14
N VAL A 292 -3.71 -11.36 20.13
CA VAL A 292 -2.55 -10.68 20.71
C VAL A 292 -1.34 -11.59 20.59
N ARG A 293 -0.15 -11.03 20.42
CA ARG A 293 1.08 -11.82 20.46
C ARG A 293 1.27 -12.36 21.88
N GLN A 294 1.44 -13.66 21.98
CA GLN A 294 1.95 -14.31 23.18
C GLN A 294 3.47 -14.45 23.03
N GLU A 295 4.21 -14.30 24.11
CA GLU A 295 5.61 -14.68 24.16
C GLU A 295 5.64 -16.22 24.13
N ASN A 296 5.88 -16.79 22.97
CA ASN A 296 6.15 -18.20 22.86
C ASN A 296 7.59 -18.43 23.32
N ASP A 297 7.81 -19.47 24.08
CA ASP A 297 9.12 -20.06 24.30
C ASP A 297 9.67 -20.46 22.93
N ASP A 298 10.57 -19.65 22.42
CA ASP A 298 11.19 -19.83 21.10
C ASP A 298 12.22 -20.96 21.24
N ASP A 299 11.84 -22.19 20.87
CA ASP A 299 12.71 -23.36 21.04
C ASP A 299 13.96 -23.36 20.14
N GLY A 300 14.22 -22.27 19.45
CA GLY A 300 15.42 -21.98 18.67
C GLY A 300 15.68 -22.90 17.47
N LYS A 301 15.06 -24.08 17.42
CA LYS A 301 15.30 -25.10 16.38
C LYS A 301 14.83 -24.64 15.01
N TRP A 302 13.67 -24.03 14.93
CA TRP A 302 13.16 -23.52 13.66
C TRP A 302 14.01 -22.36 13.12
N LEU A 303 14.57 -21.52 14.02
CA LEU A 303 15.48 -20.42 13.64
C LEU A 303 16.74 -20.95 12.98
N GLN A 304 17.33 -22.02 13.53
CA GLN A 304 18.53 -22.63 12.97
C GLN A 304 18.25 -23.24 11.58
N ALA A 305 17.16 -23.98 11.43
CA ALA A 305 16.77 -24.54 10.14
C ALA A 305 16.50 -23.44 9.09
N ALA A 306 15.81 -22.36 9.48
CA ALA A 306 15.57 -21.23 8.62
C ALA A 306 16.86 -20.53 8.19
N ARG A 307 17.83 -20.33 9.09
CA ARG A 307 19.16 -19.77 8.76
C ARG A 307 19.92 -20.65 7.78
N GLN A 308 19.97 -21.95 8.03
CA GLN A 308 20.63 -22.90 7.14
C GLN A 308 20.09 -22.82 5.70
N SER A 309 18.80 -22.53 5.51
CA SER A 309 18.18 -22.46 4.17
C SER A 309 18.73 -21.32 3.28
N TYR A 310 19.37 -20.30 3.85
CA TYR A 310 19.92 -19.17 3.07
C TYR A 310 21.41 -18.86 3.36
N GLU A 311 22.02 -19.51 4.37
CA GLU A 311 23.44 -19.34 4.71
C GLU A 311 24.30 -20.54 4.24
N ALA A 312 23.73 -21.75 4.15
CA ALA A 312 24.47 -22.98 3.89
C ALA A 312 24.97 -23.16 2.45
N GLY A 313 24.69 -22.21 1.57
CA GLY A 313 25.12 -22.27 0.18
C GLY A 313 24.24 -21.51 -0.77
N GLU A 314 24.41 -21.79 -2.06
CA GLU A 314 23.64 -21.16 -3.14
C GLU A 314 22.57 -22.13 -3.65
N THR A 315 21.31 -21.71 -3.65
CA THR A 315 20.22 -22.47 -4.27
C THR A 315 20.27 -22.28 -5.79
N PRO A 316 20.30 -23.36 -6.58
CA PRO A 316 20.32 -23.27 -8.05
C PRO A 316 18.92 -22.93 -8.58
N LEU A 317 18.70 -21.64 -8.85
CA LEU A 317 17.39 -21.07 -9.26
C LEU A 317 17.24 -20.91 -10.76
N VAL A 318 18.36 -20.91 -11.53
CA VAL A 318 18.36 -20.62 -12.96
C VAL A 318 18.79 -21.84 -13.74
N ASP A 319 17.90 -22.35 -14.57
CA ASP A 319 18.22 -23.47 -15.46
C ASP A 319 19.12 -23.02 -16.60
N ILE A 320 20.19 -23.77 -16.86
CA ILE A 320 21.09 -23.49 -17.98
C ILE A 320 21.38 -24.75 -18.78
N ARG A 321 21.68 -24.55 -20.07
CA ARG A 321 22.13 -25.57 -20.99
C ARG A 321 23.57 -25.31 -21.37
N PHE A 322 24.37 -26.37 -21.42
CA PHE A 322 25.74 -26.30 -21.91
C PHE A 322 25.89 -26.95 -23.26
N GLN A 323 26.77 -26.36 -24.09
CA GLN A 323 27.39 -27.01 -25.25
C GLN A 323 28.89 -26.98 -25.02
N ALA A 324 29.54 -28.14 -25.11
CA ALA A 324 30.97 -28.25 -24.90
C ALA A 324 31.61 -28.99 -26.07
N MET A 325 32.65 -28.40 -26.66
CA MET A 325 33.33 -28.94 -27.83
C MET A 325 34.82 -29.06 -27.58
N VAL A 326 35.38 -30.20 -28.00
CA VAL A 326 36.80 -30.48 -28.01
C VAL A 326 37.13 -31.09 -29.35
N THR A 327 37.64 -30.30 -30.29
CA THR A 327 37.93 -30.65 -31.67
C THR A 327 39.39 -30.42 -32.00
N VAL A 328 39.88 -30.89 -33.12
CA VAL A 328 41.27 -30.63 -33.56
C VAL A 328 41.60 -29.15 -33.68
N ASP A 329 40.60 -28.30 -33.88
CA ASP A 329 40.77 -26.85 -34.07
C ASP A 329 40.77 -26.08 -32.72
N GLY A 330 40.33 -26.73 -31.63
CA GLY A 330 40.26 -26.05 -30.32
C GLY A 330 39.21 -26.67 -29.39
N SER A 331 39.07 -26.02 -28.23
CA SER A 331 38.07 -26.39 -27.24
C SER A 331 37.25 -25.17 -26.78
N CYS A 332 35.97 -25.37 -26.49
CA CYS A 332 35.16 -24.32 -25.90
C CYS A 332 33.97 -24.89 -25.08
N VAL A 333 33.47 -24.06 -24.19
CA VAL A 333 32.23 -24.29 -23.44
C VAL A 333 31.29 -23.08 -23.68
N ILE A 334 30.05 -23.37 -24.01
CA ILE A 334 28.98 -22.40 -24.21
C ILE A 334 27.89 -22.66 -23.18
N ALA A 335 27.40 -21.62 -22.51
CA ALA A 335 26.26 -21.68 -21.61
C ALA A 335 25.14 -20.81 -22.11
N THR A 336 23.90 -21.31 -22.06
CA THR A 336 22.69 -20.58 -22.46
C THR A 336 21.66 -20.64 -21.33
N ASP A 337 21.10 -19.49 -20.94
CA ASP A 337 20.04 -19.38 -19.95
C ASP A 337 18.63 -19.51 -20.57
N PRO A 338 17.55 -19.55 -19.75
CA PRO A 338 16.18 -19.69 -20.25
C PRO A 338 15.72 -18.52 -21.13
N GLU A 339 16.29 -17.33 -20.94
CA GLU A 339 15.99 -16.12 -21.74
C GLU A 339 16.79 -16.06 -23.04
N GLY A 340 17.60 -17.09 -23.34
CA GLY A 340 18.39 -17.18 -24.58
C GLY A 340 19.72 -16.43 -24.56
N ARG A 341 20.14 -15.87 -23.39
CA ARG A 341 21.46 -15.25 -23.27
C ARG A 341 22.52 -16.32 -23.35
N THR A 342 23.50 -16.11 -24.20
CA THR A 342 24.53 -17.09 -24.49
C THR A 342 25.92 -16.50 -24.24
N CYS A 343 26.76 -17.24 -23.55
CA CYS A 343 28.18 -16.90 -23.31
C CYS A 343 29.06 -18.06 -23.79
N ARG A 344 30.26 -17.72 -24.22
CA ARG A 344 31.28 -18.67 -24.69
C ARG A 344 32.61 -18.44 -24.00
N SER A 345 33.26 -19.53 -23.62
CA SER A 345 34.64 -19.53 -23.15
C SER A 345 35.46 -20.48 -23.98
N ASP A 346 36.51 -19.99 -24.60
CA ASP A 346 37.45 -20.77 -25.39
C ASP A 346 38.57 -21.29 -24.52
N GLY A 347 39.04 -22.49 -24.80
CA GLY A 347 40.10 -23.18 -24.08
C GLY A 347 41.32 -23.46 -24.95
N PRO A 348 42.28 -24.21 -24.38
CA PRO A 348 43.47 -24.56 -25.13
C PRO A 348 43.17 -25.49 -26.31
N VAL A 349 44.10 -25.50 -27.30
CA VAL A 349 44.05 -26.51 -28.36
C VAL A 349 44.30 -27.90 -27.73
N PRO A 350 43.41 -28.89 -28.02
CA PRO A 350 43.57 -30.23 -27.46
C PRO A 350 44.78 -30.96 -27.97
N GLU A 351 45.35 -31.83 -27.11
CA GLU A 351 46.45 -32.69 -27.43
C GLU A 351 45.99 -34.09 -27.79
N ARG A 352 46.80 -34.88 -28.48
CA ARG A 352 46.56 -36.30 -28.68
C ARG A 352 46.76 -37.07 -27.39
N ALA A 353 45.79 -37.90 -27.03
CA ALA A 353 45.85 -38.70 -25.82
C ALA A 353 46.90 -39.81 -25.96
N GLN A 354 47.79 -39.97 -24.94
CA GLN A 354 48.76 -41.05 -24.91
C GLN A 354 48.16 -42.36 -24.36
N ASN A 355 47.24 -42.29 -23.40
CA ASN A 355 46.62 -43.46 -22.78
C ASN A 355 45.10 -43.48 -22.88
N ILE A 356 44.44 -42.49 -22.24
CA ILE A 356 42.97 -42.39 -22.20
C ILE A 356 42.50 -41.11 -22.88
N SER A 357 41.76 -41.22 -23.94
CA SER A 357 41.16 -40.07 -24.63
C SER A 357 39.92 -39.56 -23.88
N LEU A 358 39.67 -38.27 -24.00
CA LEU A 358 38.46 -37.62 -23.45
C LEU A 358 37.23 -38.12 -24.19
N THR A 359 36.21 -38.57 -23.48
CA THR A 359 34.92 -38.91 -24.02
C THR A 359 33.91 -37.82 -23.83
N GLY A 360 32.82 -37.76 -24.66
CA GLY A 360 31.73 -36.83 -24.46
C GLY A 360 31.07 -36.93 -23.08
N ALA A 361 30.95 -38.15 -22.55
CA ALA A 361 30.41 -38.41 -21.22
C ALA A 361 31.29 -37.83 -20.11
N MET A 362 32.63 -37.98 -20.21
CA MET A 362 33.57 -37.37 -19.25
C MET A 362 33.56 -35.84 -19.30
N LEU A 363 33.44 -35.26 -20.49
CA LEU A 363 33.32 -33.83 -20.70
C LEU A 363 32.01 -33.34 -20.08
N ALA A 364 30.86 -33.97 -20.35
CA ALA A 364 29.57 -33.64 -19.81
C ALA A 364 29.55 -33.68 -18.28
N GLN A 365 30.11 -34.75 -17.67
CA GLN A 365 30.20 -34.90 -16.22
C GLN A 365 30.98 -33.76 -15.53
N ARG A 366 31.98 -33.19 -16.21
CA ARG A 366 32.77 -32.08 -15.66
C ARG A 366 32.10 -30.71 -15.84
N VAL A 367 31.50 -30.49 -17.02
CA VAL A 367 30.85 -29.23 -17.36
C VAL A 367 29.56 -29.05 -16.58
N SER A 368 28.79 -30.13 -16.30
CA SER A 368 27.53 -30.08 -15.55
C SER A 368 27.65 -29.65 -14.08
N LYS A 369 28.86 -29.56 -13.53
CA LYS A 369 29.09 -29.21 -12.12
C LYS A 369 28.92 -27.71 -11.91
N THR A 370 27.77 -27.29 -11.41
CA THR A 370 27.39 -25.90 -11.17
C THR A 370 27.31 -25.55 -9.66
N GLY A 371 27.70 -26.43 -8.76
CA GLY A 371 27.64 -26.24 -7.31
C GLY A 371 28.29 -24.92 -6.84
N GLY A 372 27.64 -24.23 -5.89
CA GLY A 372 28.06 -22.92 -5.39
C GLY A 372 27.73 -21.75 -6.33
N THR A 373 26.89 -21.98 -7.36
CA THR A 373 26.41 -20.94 -8.28
C THR A 373 24.86 -20.95 -8.33
N PRO A 374 24.22 -19.87 -8.77
CA PRO A 374 22.76 -19.82 -8.90
C PRO A 374 22.21 -20.67 -10.05
N TYR A 375 23.07 -21.41 -10.74
CA TYR A 375 22.71 -22.14 -11.96
C TYR A 375 22.48 -23.62 -11.71
N ARG A 376 21.47 -24.18 -12.38
CA ARG A 376 21.18 -25.60 -12.47
C ARG A 376 21.39 -26.07 -13.92
N CYS A 377 22.33 -26.99 -14.11
CA CYS A 377 22.54 -27.59 -15.42
C CYS A 377 21.39 -28.56 -15.74
N VAL A 378 20.58 -28.28 -16.74
CA VAL A 378 19.49 -29.16 -17.19
C VAL A 378 19.81 -29.97 -18.42
N GLU A 379 20.78 -29.54 -19.24
CA GLU A 379 21.20 -30.24 -20.45
C GLU A 379 22.67 -29.96 -20.73
N VAL A 380 23.42 -31.00 -21.20
CA VAL A 380 24.77 -30.83 -21.72
C VAL A 380 24.85 -31.53 -23.07
N ARG A 381 25.17 -30.80 -24.13
CA ARG A 381 25.52 -31.35 -25.44
C ARG A 381 27.02 -31.31 -25.64
N THR A 382 27.62 -32.43 -26.03
CA THR A 382 29.08 -32.52 -26.22
C THR A 382 29.43 -32.95 -27.62
N ARG A 383 30.54 -32.38 -28.16
CA ARG A 383 31.22 -32.87 -29.38
C ARG A 383 32.69 -33.04 -29.01
N VAL A 384 33.20 -34.27 -29.10
CA VAL A 384 34.61 -34.60 -28.83
C VAL A 384 35.14 -35.40 -30.01
N ASP A 385 36.17 -34.90 -30.70
CA ASP A 385 36.83 -35.61 -31.76
C ASP A 385 37.67 -36.76 -31.17
N PRO A 386 37.71 -37.95 -31.85
CA PRO A 386 38.38 -39.12 -31.29
C PRO A 386 39.89 -38.90 -31.03
N GLY A 387 40.39 -39.50 -29.94
CA GLY A 387 41.82 -39.50 -29.62
C GLY A 387 42.36 -38.20 -29.03
N LEU A 388 41.48 -37.23 -28.70
CA LEU A 388 41.89 -35.97 -28.08
C LEU A 388 41.77 -36.00 -26.56
N ILE A 389 42.56 -35.14 -25.94
CA ILE A 389 42.53 -34.86 -24.48
C ILE A 389 42.79 -33.39 -24.20
N ILE A 390 42.10 -32.84 -23.19
CA ILE A 390 42.45 -31.57 -22.53
C ILE A 390 42.47 -31.78 -21.03
N SER A 391 43.22 -30.93 -20.33
CA SER A 391 43.33 -31.08 -18.86
C SER A 391 41.99 -30.79 -18.15
N ALA A 392 41.78 -31.47 -17.03
CA ALA A 392 40.61 -31.24 -16.18
C ALA A 392 40.54 -29.79 -15.66
N SER A 393 41.71 -29.16 -15.44
CA SER A 393 41.83 -27.77 -15.04
C SER A 393 41.35 -26.82 -16.11
N ALA A 394 41.65 -27.08 -17.40
CA ALA A 394 41.18 -26.29 -18.53
C ALA A 394 39.64 -26.35 -18.68
N ILE A 395 39.06 -27.56 -18.58
CA ILE A 395 37.60 -27.73 -18.60
C ILE A 395 36.93 -26.92 -17.46
N ASN A 396 37.49 -27.02 -16.23
CA ASN A 396 37.00 -26.30 -15.07
C ASN A 396 37.17 -24.77 -15.22
N ALA A 397 38.26 -24.32 -15.86
CA ALA A 397 38.50 -22.90 -16.13
C ALA A 397 37.45 -22.35 -17.09
N MET A 398 37.24 -23.01 -18.26
CA MET A 398 36.19 -22.63 -19.23
C MET A 398 34.79 -22.60 -18.60
N ARG A 399 34.44 -23.64 -17.82
CA ARG A 399 33.16 -23.69 -17.12
C ARG A 399 32.99 -22.50 -16.16
N ARG A 400 33.98 -22.19 -15.36
CA ARG A 400 33.91 -21.04 -14.42
C ARG A 400 33.83 -19.72 -15.17
N ASP A 401 34.60 -19.57 -16.21
CA ASP A 401 34.64 -18.35 -17.01
C ASP A 401 33.27 -18.09 -17.68
N VAL A 402 32.69 -19.10 -18.35
CA VAL A 402 31.40 -18.95 -19.02
C VAL A 402 30.27 -18.66 -18.02
N LEU A 403 30.29 -19.23 -16.81
CA LEU A 403 29.32 -18.94 -15.76
C LEU A 403 29.48 -17.52 -15.19
N ASN A 404 30.74 -17.03 -15.07
CA ASN A 404 31.02 -15.66 -14.66
C ASN A 404 30.52 -14.63 -15.71
N GLN A 405 30.78 -14.91 -16.99
CA GLN A 405 30.26 -14.11 -18.09
C GLN A 405 28.71 -14.06 -18.07
N LEU A 406 28.08 -15.22 -17.92
CA LEU A 406 26.62 -15.30 -17.83
C LEU A 406 26.07 -14.51 -16.64
N THR A 407 26.73 -14.61 -15.48
CA THR A 407 26.38 -13.83 -14.28
C THR A 407 26.49 -12.33 -14.55
N ALA A 408 27.55 -11.88 -15.23
CA ALA A 408 27.73 -10.48 -15.57
C ALA A 408 26.66 -9.97 -16.56
N ILE A 409 26.27 -10.79 -17.54
CA ILE A 409 25.22 -10.42 -18.50
C ILE A 409 23.84 -10.39 -17.81
N ARG A 410 23.53 -11.39 -16.97
CA ARG A 410 22.27 -11.43 -16.21
C ARG A 410 22.13 -10.27 -15.24
N ALA A 411 23.23 -9.79 -14.67
CA ALA A 411 23.23 -8.63 -13.78
C ALA A 411 22.98 -7.30 -14.55
N ARG A 412 23.09 -7.28 -15.88
CA ARG A 412 22.83 -6.12 -16.73
C ARG A 412 21.47 -6.26 -17.39
N ARG A 413 20.76 -5.16 -17.51
CA ARG A 413 19.54 -5.02 -18.32
C ARG A 413 19.70 -3.84 -19.26
N GLU A 414 18.79 -3.69 -20.21
CA GLU A 414 18.73 -2.56 -21.11
C GLU A 414 18.57 -1.25 -20.33
N GLU A 415 19.23 -0.19 -20.81
CA GLU A 415 19.14 1.12 -20.20
C GLU A 415 17.71 1.66 -20.30
N GLN A 416 17.19 2.14 -19.19
CA GLN A 416 15.89 2.77 -19.14
C GLN A 416 15.91 4.17 -19.75
N VAL A 417 14.87 4.50 -20.52
CA VAL A 417 14.68 5.84 -21.04
C VAL A 417 14.25 6.78 -19.90
N LEU A 418 15.14 7.71 -19.54
CA LEU A 418 14.90 8.67 -18.48
C LEU A 418 14.62 10.06 -19.05
N ARG A 419 13.68 10.78 -18.41
CA ARG A 419 13.27 12.13 -18.81
C ARG A 419 13.42 13.11 -17.64
N LYS A 420 13.47 14.40 -17.95
CA LYS A 420 13.33 15.44 -16.92
C LYS A 420 11.85 15.60 -16.58
N PRO A 421 11.46 15.63 -15.28
CA PRO A 421 10.09 15.90 -14.92
C PRO A 421 9.71 17.34 -15.30
N LYS A 422 8.46 17.52 -15.68
CA LYS A 422 7.89 18.86 -15.90
C LYS A 422 7.64 19.52 -14.54
N PRO A 423 7.90 20.81 -14.40
CA PRO A 423 7.54 21.54 -13.19
C PRO A 423 6.03 21.47 -12.96
N VAL A 424 5.63 21.41 -11.72
CA VAL A 424 4.20 21.48 -11.34
C VAL A 424 3.75 22.93 -11.56
N PRO A 425 2.66 23.17 -12.31
CA PRO A 425 2.15 24.53 -12.52
C PRO A 425 1.74 25.17 -11.18
N GLU A 426 2.05 26.46 -11.03
CA GLU A 426 1.64 27.24 -9.87
C GLU A 426 0.26 27.85 -10.09
N TYR A 427 -0.62 27.60 -9.16
CA TYR A 427 -1.96 28.20 -9.06
C TYR A 427 -2.09 28.87 -7.70
N LYS A 428 -2.42 30.14 -7.70
CA LYS A 428 -2.72 30.88 -6.46
C LYS A 428 -4.18 30.67 -6.09
N GLY A 429 -4.45 30.44 -4.82
CA GLY A 429 -5.80 30.44 -4.30
C GLY A 429 -6.35 31.86 -4.12
N PRO A 430 -7.63 32.01 -3.73
CA PRO A 430 -8.23 33.31 -3.43
C PRO A 430 -7.52 34.01 -2.26
N SER A 431 -7.58 35.33 -2.25
CA SER A 431 -7.08 36.14 -1.12
C SER A 431 -8.19 36.45 -0.14
N GLY A 432 -7.83 36.66 1.11
CA GLY A 432 -8.75 37.04 2.18
C GLY A 432 -9.33 35.83 2.93
N LEU A 433 -10.39 36.07 3.69
CA LEU A 433 -11.06 35.03 4.47
C LEU A 433 -11.64 33.95 3.56
N PRO A 434 -11.36 32.68 3.82
CA PRO A 434 -11.96 31.59 3.04
C PRO A 434 -13.46 31.51 3.30
N GLY A 435 -14.20 31.02 2.29
CA GLY A 435 -15.60 30.69 2.46
C GLY A 435 -15.82 29.63 3.54
N LEU A 436 -17.04 29.56 4.04
CA LEU A 436 -17.43 28.59 5.07
C LEU A 436 -18.12 27.40 4.44
N THR A 437 -17.59 26.19 4.70
CA THR A 437 -18.32 24.96 4.46
C THR A 437 -18.68 24.29 5.79
N ILE A 438 -19.80 23.61 5.84
CA ILE A 438 -20.25 22.89 7.02
C ILE A 438 -20.55 21.46 6.67
N GLN A 439 -20.05 20.50 7.44
CA GLN A 439 -20.38 19.09 7.31
C GLN A 439 -21.09 18.60 8.57
N VAL A 440 -22.25 17.98 8.39
CA VAL A 440 -23.01 17.32 9.46
C VAL A 440 -22.94 15.82 9.34
N THR A 441 -23.16 15.09 10.43
CA THR A 441 -23.23 13.62 10.48
C THR A 441 -24.61 13.11 10.91
N SER A 442 -25.46 13.97 11.48
CA SER A 442 -26.83 13.64 11.85
C SER A 442 -27.82 14.74 11.48
N ARG A 443 -29.10 14.35 11.37
CA ARG A 443 -30.19 15.31 11.08
C ARG A 443 -30.35 16.37 12.16
N GLU A 444 -30.12 16.01 13.42
CA GLU A 444 -30.29 16.92 14.58
C GLU A 444 -29.32 18.10 14.54
N GLN A 445 -28.22 17.97 13.82
CA GLN A 445 -27.22 19.04 13.64
C GLN A 445 -27.65 20.13 12.64
N LEU A 446 -28.71 19.88 11.84
CA LEU A 446 -29.29 20.84 10.91
C LEU A 446 -30.23 21.80 11.65
N THR A 447 -29.66 22.63 12.52
CA THR A 447 -30.41 23.60 13.35
C THR A 447 -30.92 24.77 12.48
N PRO A 448 -31.97 25.51 12.93
CA PRO A 448 -32.39 26.71 12.26
C PRO A 448 -31.25 27.70 12.06
N MET A 449 -30.43 27.95 13.08
CA MET A 449 -29.25 28.82 12.99
C MET A 449 -28.28 28.38 11.89
N LEU A 450 -27.95 27.08 11.81
CA LEU A 450 -27.11 26.55 10.73
C LEU A 450 -27.75 26.76 9.36
N LEU A 451 -29.05 26.53 9.24
CA LEU A 451 -29.74 26.65 8.00
C LEU A 451 -29.87 28.11 7.54
N ASP A 452 -29.90 29.08 8.45
CA ASP A 452 -29.96 30.50 8.13
C ASP A 452 -28.59 31.12 7.82
N LEU A 453 -27.52 30.49 8.25
CA LEU A 453 -26.16 30.97 8.01
C LEU A 453 -25.79 30.89 6.51
N GLU A 454 -25.15 31.94 6.01
CA GLU A 454 -24.61 31.93 4.66
C GLU A 454 -23.36 31.02 4.57
N THR A 455 -23.50 29.92 3.84
CA THR A 455 -22.43 28.96 3.64
C THR A 455 -22.07 28.83 2.17
N THR A 456 -20.78 28.54 1.89
CA THR A 456 -20.32 28.22 0.54
C THR A 456 -20.88 26.88 0.08
N LEU A 457 -20.91 25.87 0.98
CA LEU A 457 -21.45 24.54 0.71
C LEU A 457 -21.79 23.84 2.02
N LEU A 458 -22.94 23.15 2.05
CA LEU A 458 -23.37 22.31 3.17
C LEU A 458 -23.25 20.84 2.77
N TYR A 459 -22.40 20.11 3.44
CA TYR A 459 -22.16 18.70 3.25
C TYR A 459 -23.09 17.87 4.15
N VAL A 460 -24.06 17.16 3.53
CA VAL A 460 -25.05 16.35 4.23
C VAL A 460 -24.95 14.89 3.78
N PRO A 461 -24.88 13.92 4.73
CA PRO A 461 -24.84 12.51 4.38
C PRO A 461 -25.97 12.08 3.45
N ILE A 462 -25.63 11.26 2.44
CA ILE A 462 -26.55 10.82 1.39
C ILE A 462 -27.83 10.18 1.97
N HIS A 463 -27.71 9.40 3.05
CA HIS A 463 -28.85 8.74 3.70
C HIS A 463 -29.81 9.73 4.38
N ILE A 464 -29.32 10.87 4.87
CA ILE A 464 -30.17 11.92 5.47
C ILE A 464 -30.98 12.63 4.37
N LEU A 465 -30.34 12.96 3.24
CA LEU A 465 -31.02 13.60 2.10
C LEU A 465 -32.10 12.70 1.48
N LEU A 466 -31.87 11.38 1.45
CA LEU A 466 -32.83 10.41 0.92
C LEU A 466 -33.97 10.13 1.88
N ALA A 467 -33.74 10.20 3.20
CA ALA A 467 -34.75 9.91 4.20
C ALA A 467 -35.80 11.02 4.36
N ASP A 468 -35.48 12.27 3.95
CA ASP A 468 -36.33 13.45 4.11
C ASP A 468 -36.34 14.32 2.82
N GLY A 469 -37.28 14.03 1.94
CA GLY A 469 -37.41 14.72 0.64
C GLY A 469 -37.78 16.22 0.78
N GLU A 470 -38.50 16.62 1.82
CA GLU A 470 -38.83 18.03 2.08
C GLU A 470 -37.59 18.81 2.52
N LEU A 471 -36.80 18.22 3.43
CA LEU A 471 -35.51 18.76 3.84
C LEU A 471 -34.58 18.89 2.63
N CYS A 472 -34.48 17.86 1.82
CA CYS A 472 -33.65 17.86 0.61
C CYS A 472 -34.07 18.99 -0.34
N ALA A 473 -35.37 19.14 -0.62
CA ALA A 473 -35.90 20.20 -1.47
C ALA A 473 -35.59 21.62 -0.94
N ARG A 474 -35.75 21.85 0.37
CA ARG A 474 -35.39 23.12 1.03
C ARG A 474 -33.91 23.44 0.90
N LEU A 475 -33.02 22.42 1.11
CA LEU A 475 -31.59 22.62 0.97
C LEU A 475 -31.17 22.90 -0.48
N VAL A 476 -31.78 22.22 -1.44
CA VAL A 476 -31.56 22.45 -2.88
C VAL A 476 -32.00 23.85 -3.30
N GLN A 477 -33.15 24.35 -2.82
CA GLN A 477 -33.63 25.74 -3.10
C GLN A 477 -32.62 26.80 -2.62
N ARG A 478 -31.88 26.54 -1.57
CA ARG A 478 -30.76 27.38 -1.10
C ARG A 478 -29.52 27.31 -1.99
N GLY A 479 -29.45 26.32 -2.93
CA GLY A 479 -28.39 26.18 -3.94
C GLY A 479 -27.03 25.73 -3.42
N ARG A 480 -26.92 25.22 -2.19
CA ARG A 480 -25.62 25.06 -1.49
C ARG A 480 -25.46 23.72 -0.78
N VAL A 481 -26.05 22.63 -1.30
CA VAL A 481 -25.98 21.30 -0.70
C VAL A 481 -25.16 20.34 -1.54
N ALA A 482 -24.27 19.57 -0.88
CA ALA A 482 -23.54 18.44 -1.46
C ALA A 482 -23.82 17.16 -0.67
N ALA A 483 -24.04 16.07 -1.38
CA ALA A 483 -24.23 14.75 -0.80
C ALA A 483 -22.89 14.15 -0.33
N VAL A 484 -22.78 13.80 0.95
CA VAL A 484 -21.60 13.09 1.49
C VAL A 484 -21.78 11.60 1.29
N LEU A 485 -20.86 10.98 0.56
CA LEU A 485 -20.82 9.53 0.38
C LEU A 485 -20.02 8.86 1.51
N PRO A 486 -20.33 7.61 1.89
CA PRO A 486 -19.46 6.82 2.76
C PRO A 486 -18.04 6.75 2.18
N ARG A 487 -17.03 6.78 3.04
CA ARG A 487 -15.63 6.75 2.58
C ARG A 487 -15.27 5.42 1.93
N ILE A 488 -15.84 4.35 2.42
CA ILE A 488 -15.65 2.99 1.91
C ILE A 488 -16.97 2.50 1.31
N VAL A 489 -16.92 2.12 0.04
CA VAL A 489 -18.05 1.55 -0.70
C VAL A 489 -17.52 0.40 -1.55
N HIS A 490 -17.91 -0.81 -1.21
CA HIS A 490 -17.54 -2.01 -1.95
C HIS A 490 -18.36 -2.19 -3.23
N ASP A 491 -17.90 -3.03 -4.15
CA ASP A 491 -18.58 -3.22 -5.45
C ASP A 491 -20.02 -3.70 -5.30
N GLY A 492 -20.33 -4.53 -4.28
CA GLY A 492 -21.70 -4.95 -3.97
C GLY A 492 -22.62 -3.82 -3.49
N GLU A 493 -22.06 -2.72 -2.95
CA GLU A 493 -22.82 -1.54 -2.48
C GLU A 493 -23.01 -0.49 -3.57
N LEU A 494 -22.17 -0.49 -4.62
CA LEU A 494 -22.17 0.50 -5.69
C LEU A 494 -23.51 0.66 -6.42
N PRO A 495 -24.27 -0.41 -6.75
CA PRO A 495 -25.58 -0.25 -7.42
C PRO A 495 -26.55 0.61 -6.59
N ARG A 496 -26.58 0.42 -5.26
CA ARG A 496 -27.40 1.22 -4.35
C ARG A 496 -26.94 2.67 -4.33
N ILE A 497 -25.63 2.92 -4.27
CA ILE A 497 -25.06 4.28 -4.29
C ILE A 497 -25.37 4.98 -5.61
N LYS A 498 -25.21 4.32 -6.76
CA LYS A 498 -25.53 4.90 -8.09
C LYS A 498 -27.01 5.30 -8.16
N LYS A 499 -27.91 4.42 -7.76
CA LYS A 499 -29.35 4.74 -7.71
C LYS A 499 -29.65 5.92 -6.77
N SER A 500 -28.99 5.98 -5.62
CA SER A 500 -29.14 7.09 -4.68
C SER A 500 -28.68 8.43 -5.28
N LEU A 501 -27.56 8.43 -6.01
CA LEU A 501 -27.06 9.61 -6.71
C LEU A 501 -28.04 10.08 -7.82
N GLU A 502 -28.64 9.16 -8.58
CA GLU A 502 -29.65 9.47 -9.58
C GLU A 502 -30.88 10.15 -8.95
N VAL A 503 -31.38 9.61 -7.82
CA VAL A 503 -32.53 10.19 -7.09
C VAL A 503 -32.19 11.61 -6.61
N LEU A 504 -31.03 11.80 -5.99
CA LEU A 504 -30.60 13.11 -5.48
C LEU A 504 -30.34 14.08 -6.62
N ARG A 505 -29.79 13.61 -7.74
CA ARG A 505 -29.57 14.44 -8.93
C ARG A 505 -30.91 14.92 -9.52
N ALA A 506 -31.94 14.05 -9.58
CA ALA A 506 -33.30 14.39 -9.99
C ALA A 506 -33.96 15.39 -9.02
N ALA A 507 -33.71 15.25 -7.71
CA ALA A 507 -34.15 16.19 -6.68
C ALA A 507 -33.44 17.55 -6.74
N GLY A 508 -32.42 17.73 -7.59
CA GLY A 508 -31.71 18.99 -7.78
C GLY A 508 -30.35 19.10 -7.11
N VAL A 509 -29.88 18.11 -6.37
CA VAL A 509 -28.51 18.08 -5.79
C VAL A 509 -27.50 18.02 -6.93
N ARG A 510 -26.50 18.89 -6.93
CA ARG A 510 -25.51 19.03 -8.01
C ARG A 510 -24.08 18.64 -7.61
N ASP A 511 -23.84 18.45 -6.33
CA ASP A 511 -22.52 18.30 -5.74
C ASP A 511 -22.47 17.06 -4.85
N ALA A 512 -21.32 16.38 -4.83
CA ALA A 512 -21.07 15.26 -3.92
C ALA A 512 -19.64 15.27 -3.38
N LEU A 513 -19.48 14.95 -2.09
CA LEU A 513 -18.22 14.84 -1.39
C LEU A 513 -17.77 13.36 -1.36
N VAL A 514 -16.57 13.08 -1.86
CA VAL A 514 -16.02 11.73 -1.97
C VAL A 514 -14.66 11.61 -1.24
N GLY A 515 -14.51 10.60 -0.40
CA GLY A 515 -13.29 10.33 0.34
C GLY A 515 -12.45 9.18 -0.23
N ASN A 516 -12.80 8.65 -1.40
CA ASN A 516 -12.09 7.55 -2.05
C ASN A 516 -12.08 7.68 -3.57
N LEU A 517 -10.99 7.21 -4.20
CA LEU A 517 -10.79 7.27 -5.65
C LEU A 517 -11.87 6.53 -6.44
N GLY A 518 -12.38 5.41 -5.93
CA GLY A 518 -13.41 4.59 -6.59
C GLY A 518 -14.78 5.25 -6.69
N LEU A 519 -15.01 6.37 -5.97
CA LEU A 519 -16.29 7.08 -5.99
C LEU A 519 -16.33 8.27 -6.98
N ILE A 520 -15.18 8.65 -7.53
CA ILE A 520 -15.09 9.79 -8.46
C ILE A 520 -15.91 9.53 -9.73
N ALA A 521 -15.70 8.39 -10.38
CA ALA A 521 -16.41 8.04 -11.61
C ALA A 521 -17.92 7.88 -11.40
N PRO A 522 -18.44 7.14 -10.39
CA PRO A 522 -19.88 7.04 -10.14
C PRO A 522 -20.59 8.39 -9.94
N VAL A 523 -19.96 9.35 -9.25
CA VAL A 523 -20.52 10.68 -9.04
C VAL A 523 -20.57 11.48 -10.35
N ARG A 524 -19.51 11.40 -11.16
CA ARG A 524 -19.46 12.06 -12.48
C ARG A 524 -20.48 11.47 -13.46
N GLU A 525 -20.63 10.15 -13.48
CA GLU A 525 -21.63 9.42 -14.28
C GLU A 525 -23.05 9.86 -13.94
N ALA A 526 -23.34 10.18 -12.68
CA ALA A 526 -24.60 10.76 -12.24
C ALA A 526 -24.76 12.23 -12.64
N GLY A 527 -23.79 12.87 -13.30
CA GLY A 527 -23.83 14.27 -13.73
C GLY A 527 -23.67 15.26 -12.57
N MET A 528 -22.98 14.88 -11.48
CA MET A 528 -22.72 15.71 -10.30
C MET A 528 -21.27 16.18 -10.27
N ARG A 529 -21.04 17.36 -9.66
CA ARG A 529 -19.67 17.86 -9.41
C ARG A 529 -19.04 17.11 -8.24
N VAL A 530 -17.77 16.77 -8.36
CA VAL A 530 -17.04 16.01 -7.37
C VAL A 530 -16.22 16.94 -6.48
N HIS A 531 -16.42 16.86 -5.17
CA HIS A 531 -15.61 17.46 -4.14
C HIS A 531 -14.77 16.37 -3.45
N GLY A 532 -13.47 16.56 -3.37
CA GLY A 532 -12.56 15.60 -2.72
C GLY A 532 -12.48 15.81 -1.22
N ASP A 533 -12.68 14.76 -0.45
CA ASP A 533 -12.50 14.80 1.00
C ASP A 533 -11.07 14.42 1.41
N PHE A 534 -10.71 14.63 2.68
CA PHE A 534 -9.39 14.37 3.25
C PHE A 534 -8.89 12.93 3.04
N GLY A 535 -9.78 11.95 2.85
CA GLY A 535 -9.45 10.55 2.54
C GLY A 535 -8.69 10.35 1.22
N LEU A 536 -8.68 11.34 0.32
CA LEU A 536 -7.86 11.32 -0.89
C LEU A 536 -6.37 11.63 -0.61
N ASN A 537 -6.03 11.99 0.63
CA ASN A 537 -4.64 12.20 1.10
C ASN A 537 -3.85 13.21 0.25
N ILE A 538 -4.44 14.36 -0.08
CA ILE A 538 -3.75 15.43 -0.82
C ILE A 538 -2.71 16.09 0.08
N PHE A 539 -1.42 15.90 -0.25
CA PHE A 539 -0.29 16.29 0.59
C PHE A 539 0.76 17.17 -0.10
N ASN A 540 0.63 17.39 -1.41
CA ASN A 540 1.56 18.18 -2.22
C ASN A 540 0.89 18.79 -3.45
N SER A 541 1.58 19.74 -4.08
CA SER A 541 1.13 20.46 -5.28
C SER A 541 0.89 19.54 -6.48
N ALA A 542 1.67 18.47 -6.61
CA ALA A 542 1.51 17.52 -7.73
C ALA A 542 0.23 16.70 -7.57
N SER A 543 -0.11 16.22 -6.36
CA SER A 543 -1.36 15.53 -6.09
C SER A 543 -2.58 16.47 -6.25
N MET A 544 -2.45 17.75 -5.88
CA MET A 544 -3.48 18.76 -6.14
C MET A 544 -3.69 18.98 -7.64
N ASN A 545 -2.63 18.95 -8.45
CA ASN A 545 -2.73 19.04 -9.91
C ASN A 545 -3.36 17.77 -10.52
N VAL A 546 -3.20 16.60 -9.91
CA VAL A 546 -3.96 15.39 -10.30
C VAL A 546 -5.45 15.61 -10.10
N MET A 547 -5.88 16.22 -8.99
CA MET A 547 -7.30 16.56 -8.77
C MET A 547 -7.86 17.45 -9.88
N ARG A 548 -7.07 18.40 -10.38
CA ARG A 548 -7.44 19.20 -11.54
C ARG A 548 -7.62 18.35 -12.81
N SER A 549 -6.71 17.43 -13.07
CA SER A 549 -6.82 16.53 -14.23
C SER A 549 -8.00 15.57 -14.13
N LEU A 550 -8.48 15.30 -12.92
CA LEU A 550 -9.69 14.56 -12.63
C LEU A 550 -10.94 15.46 -12.59
N GLU A 551 -10.84 16.74 -13.00
CA GLU A 551 -11.93 17.73 -13.06
C GLU A 551 -12.71 17.86 -11.75
N MET A 552 -12.02 17.82 -10.62
CA MET A 552 -12.65 17.99 -9.32
C MET A 552 -12.94 19.47 -9.05
N ALA A 553 -14.09 19.75 -8.45
CA ALA A 553 -14.52 21.11 -8.10
C ALA A 553 -13.73 21.67 -6.93
N SER A 554 -13.42 20.84 -5.95
CA SER A 554 -12.55 21.17 -4.81
C SER A 554 -11.86 19.93 -4.25
N ALA A 555 -10.85 20.13 -3.40
CA ALA A 555 -10.21 19.07 -2.66
C ALA A 555 -9.81 19.54 -1.26
N THR A 556 -10.14 18.72 -0.25
CA THR A 556 -9.72 18.93 1.13
C THR A 556 -8.28 18.46 1.29
N VAL A 557 -7.40 19.36 1.73
CA VAL A 557 -5.99 19.03 1.98
C VAL A 557 -5.87 18.15 3.21
N SER A 558 -4.80 17.33 3.27
CA SER A 558 -4.54 16.47 4.41
C SER A 558 -4.35 17.29 5.70
N PHE A 559 -5.03 16.92 6.76
CA PHE A 559 -4.86 17.53 8.07
C PHE A 559 -3.56 17.09 8.79
N GLU A 560 -2.73 16.28 8.14
CA GLU A 560 -1.35 15.99 8.58
C GLU A 560 -0.34 17.04 8.09
N MET A 561 -0.76 18.00 7.24
CA MET A 561 0.09 19.11 6.77
C MET A 561 0.18 20.24 7.80
N THR A 562 1.27 21.00 7.73
CA THR A 562 1.42 22.26 8.46
C THR A 562 0.82 23.44 7.69
N LEU A 563 0.47 24.54 8.39
CA LEU A 563 -0.01 25.76 7.72
C LEU A 563 0.97 26.31 6.68
N PRO A 564 2.31 26.35 6.92
CA PRO A 564 3.26 26.76 5.88
C PRO A 564 3.21 25.85 4.64
N GLN A 565 3.11 24.52 4.80
CA GLN A 565 2.98 23.62 3.66
C GLN A 565 1.70 23.89 2.86
N ILE A 566 0.58 24.12 3.55
CA ILE A 566 -0.71 24.46 2.93
C ILE A 566 -0.64 25.79 2.21
N ARG A 567 -0.03 26.84 2.83
CA ARG A 567 0.15 28.16 2.22
C ARG A 567 0.95 28.05 0.92
N ASP A 568 2.06 27.35 0.95
CA ASP A 568 3.04 27.30 -0.15
C ASP A 568 2.62 26.34 -1.27
N MET A 569 1.68 25.40 -1.00
CA MET A 569 1.16 24.44 -1.97
C MET A 569 0.39 25.15 -3.10
N SER A 570 0.58 24.69 -4.35
CA SER A 570 -0.20 25.15 -5.51
C SER A 570 -1.68 24.75 -5.40
N LYS A 571 -2.60 25.69 -5.65
CA LYS A 571 -4.06 25.51 -5.52
C LYS A 571 -4.69 25.22 -6.89
N ALA A 572 -4.33 24.10 -7.51
CA ALA A 572 -4.79 23.74 -8.86
C ALA A 572 -6.32 23.51 -8.96
N VAL A 573 -6.97 23.19 -7.84
CA VAL A 573 -8.42 23.22 -7.65
C VAL A 573 -8.74 24.00 -6.37
N ASN A 574 -10.00 24.28 -6.11
CA ASN A 574 -10.44 24.93 -4.87
C ASN A 574 -9.97 24.10 -3.65
N ALA A 575 -9.04 24.66 -2.87
CA ALA A 575 -8.49 24.00 -1.70
C ALA A 575 -9.33 24.26 -0.46
N GLU A 576 -9.63 23.21 0.29
CA GLU A 576 -10.41 23.26 1.53
C GLU A 576 -9.60 22.72 2.70
N LEU A 577 -9.84 23.25 3.91
CA LEU A 577 -9.20 22.83 5.16
C LEU A 577 -10.25 22.55 6.23
N ILE A 578 -10.11 21.49 7.02
CA ILE A 578 -10.95 21.26 8.20
C ILE A 578 -10.45 22.16 9.34
N ALA A 579 -11.27 23.12 9.76
CA ALA A 579 -10.94 24.10 10.80
C ALA A 579 -11.57 23.76 12.17
N TYR A 580 -12.61 22.93 12.21
CA TYR A 580 -13.27 22.52 13.44
C TYR A 580 -13.78 21.08 13.33
N GLY A 581 -13.77 20.37 14.47
CA GLY A 581 -14.43 19.11 14.70
C GLY A 581 -13.52 17.98 15.20
N ARG A 582 -14.09 16.82 15.48
CA ARG A 582 -13.30 15.63 15.85
C ARG A 582 -12.78 14.97 14.58
N LEU A 583 -11.47 15.03 14.36
CA LEU A 583 -10.86 14.41 13.17
C LEU A 583 -11.03 12.89 13.21
N PRO A 584 -11.41 12.24 12.11
CA PRO A 584 -11.44 10.80 11.99
C PRO A 584 -10.03 10.20 12.06
N LEU A 585 -9.83 9.23 12.93
CA LEU A 585 -8.56 8.55 13.15
C LEU A 585 -8.44 7.22 12.39
N MET A 586 -9.55 6.48 12.32
CA MET A 586 -9.64 5.19 11.63
C MET A 586 -11.02 5.02 11.02
N VAL A 587 -11.08 4.29 9.91
CA VAL A 587 -12.30 3.65 9.39
C VAL A 587 -12.04 2.14 9.32
N THR A 588 -12.98 1.33 9.88
CA THR A 588 -12.77 -0.11 10.06
C THR A 588 -13.94 -0.90 9.47
N GLU A 589 -13.65 -2.04 8.86
CA GLU A 589 -14.70 -2.96 8.41
C GLU A 589 -15.43 -3.60 9.60
N HIS A 590 -14.75 -3.76 10.73
CA HIS A 590 -15.37 -4.24 11.97
C HIS A 590 -16.27 -3.19 12.61
N CYS A 591 -17.48 -3.61 12.99
CA CYS A 591 -18.35 -2.83 13.85
C CYS A 591 -17.89 -2.94 15.32
N LEU A 592 -17.17 -1.92 15.80
CA LEU A 592 -16.66 -1.89 17.19
C LEU A 592 -17.77 -1.90 18.24
N ILE A 593 -18.98 -1.45 17.90
CA ILE A 593 -20.13 -1.43 18.77
C ILE A 593 -20.70 -2.84 18.91
N HIS A 594 -20.92 -3.54 17.80
CA HIS A 594 -21.38 -4.92 17.80
C HIS A 594 -20.36 -5.86 18.48
N ASN A 595 -19.08 -5.68 18.22
CA ASN A 595 -18.02 -6.49 18.84
C ASN A 595 -17.96 -6.36 20.37
N LYS A 596 -18.47 -5.24 20.92
CA LYS A 596 -18.57 -5.03 22.38
C LYS A 596 -19.73 -5.80 23.01
N THR A 597 -20.90 -5.81 22.38
CA THR A 597 -22.17 -6.18 22.99
C THR A 597 -22.80 -7.41 22.36
N ASN A 598 -22.30 -7.89 21.21
CA ASN A 598 -22.96 -8.81 20.28
C ASN A 598 -24.36 -8.34 19.82
N GLU A 599 -24.64 -7.04 19.96
CA GLU A 599 -25.90 -6.42 19.57
C GLU A 599 -25.65 -5.15 18.75
N CYS A 600 -26.53 -4.87 17.81
CA CYS A 600 -26.50 -3.62 17.04
C CYS A 600 -27.16 -2.50 17.84
N THR A 601 -26.39 -1.79 18.67
CA THR A 601 -26.86 -0.69 19.52
C THR A 601 -26.35 0.67 19.13
N CYS A 602 -25.77 0.82 17.94
CA CYS A 602 -25.16 2.07 17.45
C CYS A 602 -26.14 3.26 17.34
N HIS A 603 -27.45 2.97 17.27
CA HIS A 603 -28.53 3.97 17.25
C HIS A 603 -29.01 4.39 18.65
N LEU A 604 -28.60 3.67 19.71
CA LEU A 604 -29.10 3.88 21.08
C LEU A 604 -28.09 4.61 21.98
N LYS A 605 -26.80 4.35 21.82
CA LYS A 605 -25.76 4.89 22.72
C LYS A 605 -24.48 5.21 21.98
N ALA A 606 -23.89 6.37 22.27
CA ALA A 606 -22.54 6.69 21.86
C ALA A 606 -21.55 5.68 22.49
N THR A 607 -20.71 5.10 21.65
CA THR A 607 -19.63 4.22 22.08
C THR A 607 -18.31 4.97 22.02
N ARG A 608 -17.39 4.65 22.92
CA ARG A 608 -16.04 5.23 22.94
C ARG A 608 -15.03 4.15 23.33
N LEU A 609 -13.79 4.33 22.89
CA LEU A 609 -12.65 3.61 23.41
C LEU A 609 -11.88 4.52 24.38
N ILE A 610 -11.33 3.93 25.46
CA ILE A 610 -10.56 4.64 26.46
C ILE A 610 -9.17 4.01 26.54
N ASP A 611 -8.13 4.80 26.37
CA ASP A 611 -6.75 4.34 26.46
C ASP A 611 -6.24 4.35 27.92
N LYS A 612 -5.01 3.90 28.13
CA LYS A 612 -4.34 3.85 29.43
C LYS A 612 -4.14 5.22 30.10
N THR A 613 -4.24 6.31 29.36
CA THR A 613 -4.12 7.68 29.88
C THR A 613 -5.47 8.28 30.26
N GLY A 614 -6.56 7.54 30.02
CA GLY A 614 -7.93 8.01 30.21
C GLY A 614 -8.47 8.83 29.02
N ALA A 615 -7.73 8.93 27.90
CA ALA A 615 -8.22 9.62 26.72
C ALA A 615 -9.36 8.82 26.07
N GLU A 616 -10.45 9.53 25.74
CA GLU A 616 -11.66 8.96 25.18
C GLU A 616 -11.74 9.22 23.69
N PHE A 617 -11.94 8.15 22.90
CA PHE A 617 -12.07 8.18 21.44
C PHE A 617 -13.49 7.77 21.05
N PRO A 618 -14.36 8.72 20.68
CA PRO A 618 -15.71 8.39 20.25
C PRO A 618 -15.72 7.52 19.00
N VAL A 619 -16.70 6.63 18.90
CA VAL A 619 -16.94 5.73 17.77
C VAL A 619 -18.30 6.07 17.16
N ILE A 620 -18.32 6.36 15.86
CA ILE A 620 -19.54 6.59 15.08
C ILE A 620 -19.60 5.62 13.89
N ARG A 621 -20.73 5.58 13.21
CA ARG A 621 -20.90 4.82 11.97
C ARG A 621 -20.37 5.62 10.78
N ASP A 622 -19.91 4.93 9.74
CA ASP A 622 -19.61 5.51 8.43
C ASP A 622 -20.90 5.56 7.58
N GLY A 623 -21.63 6.65 7.70
CA GLY A 623 -22.94 6.80 7.05
C GLY A 623 -23.96 5.78 7.59
N ASP A 624 -24.60 5.03 6.68
CA ASP A 624 -25.57 3.96 6.98
C ASP A 624 -24.93 2.55 6.98
N SER A 625 -23.62 2.45 6.75
CA SER A 625 -22.91 1.17 6.82
C SER A 625 -22.66 0.73 8.26
N CYS A 626 -22.33 -0.56 8.47
CA CYS A 626 -21.89 -1.06 9.78
C CYS A 626 -20.40 -0.81 10.07
N ARG A 627 -19.69 -0.08 9.18
CA ARG A 627 -18.29 0.31 9.39
C ARG A 627 -18.20 1.33 10.51
N SER A 628 -17.16 1.21 11.33
CA SER A 628 -16.93 2.13 12.43
C SER A 628 -15.88 3.17 12.06
N VAL A 629 -16.16 4.44 12.43
CA VAL A 629 -15.19 5.52 12.39
C VAL A 629 -14.79 5.87 13.82
N LEU A 630 -13.51 5.73 14.14
CA LEU A 630 -12.93 6.17 15.41
C LEU A 630 -12.53 7.63 15.29
N LEU A 631 -13.01 8.48 16.20
CA LEU A 631 -12.75 9.91 16.20
C LEU A 631 -11.69 10.31 17.24
N ASN A 632 -11.02 11.46 16.99
CA ASN A 632 -10.07 12.02 17.94
C ASN A 632 -10.74 12.38 19.26
N GLY A 633 -10.05 12.14 20.37
CA GLY A 633 -10.53 12.46 21.71
C GLY A 633 -10.74 13.95 21.96
N LYS A 634 -9.91 14.81 21.35
CA LYS A 634 -10.05 16.27 21.42
C LYS A 634 -10.60 16.83 20.10
N LYS A 635 -11.48 17.84 20.20
CA LYS A 635 -11.95 18.60 19.05
C LYS A 635 -10.83 19.47 18.50
N LEU A 636 -10.61 19.46 17.20
CA LEU A 636 -9.82 20.48 16.49
C LEU A 636 -10.59 21.81 16.57
N SER A 637 -9.91 22.92 16.79
CA SER A 637 -10.52 24.24 16.64
C SER A 637 -9.51 25.29 16.21
N TRP A 638 -9.90 26.06 15.20
CA TRP A 638 -9.20 27.23 14.66
C TRP A 638 -10.13 28.43 14.56
N LEU A 639 -11.27 28.42 15.28
CA LEU A 639 -12.30 29.44 15.20
C LEU A 639 -11.80 30.83 15.61
N ASP A 640 -10.89 30.88 16.59
CA ASP A 640 -10.25 32.11 17.13
C ASP A 640 -9.05 32.60 16.29
N ARG A 641 -8.67 31.89 15.22
CA ARG A 641 -7.46 32.19 14.40
C ARG A 641 -7.79 32.31 12.91
N GLN A 642 -8.91 32.95 12.60
CA GLN A 642 -9.36 33.11 11.23
C GLN A 642 -8.36 33.92 10.37
N ASP A 643 -7.65 34.88 10.96
CA ASP A 643 -6.62 35.65 10.27
C ASP A 643 -5.43 34.79 9.80
N ASP A 644 -5.09 33.73 10.53
CA ASP A 644 -4.07 32.80 10.08
C ASP A 644 -4.55 31.98 8.89
N LEU A 645 -5.83 31.60 8.88
CA LEU A 645 -6.47 30.86 7.78
C LEU A 645 -6.63 31.71 6.52
N ALA A 646 -6.86 33.02 6.68
CA ALA A 646 -6.97 33.98 5.57
C ALA A 646 -5.68 34.09 4.72
N LYS A 647 -4.53 33.75 5.30
CA LYS A 647 -3.21 33.82 4.63
C LYS A 647 -2.87 32.58 3.82
N LEU A 648 -3.73 31.54 3.83
CA LEU A 648 -3.42 30.23 3.24
C LEU A 648 -3.86 30.10 1.78
N GLY A 649 -4.62 31.04 1.23
CA GLY A 649 -5.18 30.97 -0.12
C GLY A 649 -6.18 29.82 -0.28
N LEU A 650 -7.01 29.60 0.74
CA LEU A 650 -8.03 28.56 0.73
C LEU A 650 -9.33 29.06 0.10
N TRP A 651 -10.00 28.20 -0.66
CA TRP A 651 -11.36 28.44 -1.11
C TRP A 651 -12.36 28.43 0.04
N ALA A 652 -12.20 27.46 0.99
CA ALA A 652 -13.08 27.33 2.14
C ALA A 652 -12.39 26.69 3.34
N THR A 653 -12.96 26.95 4.52
CA THR A 653 -12.70 26.23 5.76
C THR A 653 -13.94 25.47 6.19
N ARG A 654 -13.75 24.25 6.68
CA ARG A 654 -14.85 23.35 7.04
C ARG A 654 -15.04 23.28 8.55
N LEU A 655 -16.28 23.48 9.01
CA LEU A 655 -16.75 23.04 10.31
C LEU A 655 -17.33 21.62 10.16
N TYR A 656 -16.68 20.64 10.78
CA TYR A 656 -17.06 19.25 10.70
C TYR A 656 -17.74 18.79 11.99
N PHE A 657 -19.06 18.87 12.05
CA PHE A 657 -19.86 18.41 13.17
C PHE A 657 -19.95 16.87 13.16
N THR A 658 -19.55 16.24 14.25
CA THR A 658 -19.46 14.78 14.40
C THR A 658 -20.31 14.25 15.55
N THR A 659 -20.02 14.68 16.77
CA THR A 659 -20.69 14.23 18.01
C THR A 659 -21.51 15.32 18.66
N GLU A 660 -21.54 16.51 18.08
CA GLU A 660 -22.24 17.67 18.60
C GLU A 660 -23.77 17.49 18.51
N ASN A 661 -24.47 17.80 19.59
CA ASN A 661 -25.92 17.98 19.59
C ASN A 661 -26.31 19.37 19.05
N SER A 662 -27.61 19.62 18.87
CA SER A 662 -28.12 20.89 18.29
C SER A 662 -27.63 22.13 19.04
N LYS A 663 -27.60 22.11 20.37
CA LYS A 663 -27.13 23.25 21.19
C LYS A 663 -25.63 23.50 21.04
N GLU A 664 -24.86 22.43 20.97
CA GLU A 664 -23.41 22.52 20.72
C GLU A 664 -23.10 23.04 19.32
N VAL A 665 -23.89 22.65 18.31
CA VAL A 665 -23.79 23.20 16.95
C VAL A 665 -24.00 24.70 16.96
N ASP A 666 -25.12 25.16 17.53
CA ASP A 666 -25.44 26.60 17.58
C ASP A 666 -24.38 27.40 18.38
N ARG A 667 -23.83 26.82 19.45
CA ARG A 667 -22.72 27.42 20.19
C ARG A 667 -21.47 27.59 19.32
N VAL A 668 -21.08 26.56 18.57
CA VAL A 668 -19.89 26.61 17.69
C VAL A 668 -20.10 27.62 16.55
N LEU A 669 -21.30 27.71 15.99
CA LEU A 669 -21.64 28.71 14.98
C LEU A 669 -21.55 30.13 15.55
N TYR A 670 -22.03 30.35 16.78
CA TYR A 670 -21.88 31.62 17.48
C TYR A 670 -20.41 31.98 17.69
N ASP A 671 -19.60 31.03 18.18
CA ASP A 671 -18.15 31.21 18.39
C ASP A 671 -17.40 31.47 17.06
N TYR A 672 -17.86 30.90 15.95
CA TYR A 672 -17.31 31.19 14.61
C TYR A 672 -17.60 32.64 14.16
N MET A 673 -18.82 33.12 14.40
CA MET A 673 -19.21 34.51 14.06
C MET A 673 -18.63 35.55 15.00
N ASN A 674 -18.35 35.15 16.24
CA ASN A 674 -17.81 36.02 17.29
C ASN A 674 -16.53 35.41 17.87
N PRO A 675 -15.41 35.42 17.14
CA PRO A 675 -14.19 34.74 17.54
C PRO A 675 -13.59 35.30 18.80
N GLU A 676 -13.53 34.51 19.85
CA GLU A 676 -12.85 34.79 21.12
C GLU A 676 -11.71 33.80 21.35
N PRO A 677 -10.64 34.18 22.07
CA PRO A 677 -9.54 33.28 22.41
C PRO A 677 -10.06 31.99 23.08
N LEU A 678 -9.68 30.83 22.54
CA LEU A 678 -10.09 29.54 23.07
C LEU A 678 -9.22 29.07 24.22
N ASP A 679 -9.82 28.40 25.22
CA ASP A 679 -9.07 27.71 26.27
C ASP A 679 -8.19 26.62 25.64
N PRO A 680 -6.85 26.67 25.80
CA PRO A 680 -5.93 25.69 25.24
C PRO A 680 -6.18 24.26 25.74
N GLY A 681 -6.85 24.06 26.86
CA GLY A 681 -7.20 22.76 27.43
C GLY A 681 -8.38 22.09 26.75
N ALA A 682 -9.33 22.86 26.22
CA ALA A 682 -10.60 22.39 25.71
C ALA A 682 -10.53 21.82 24.29
N CYS A 683 -9.53 22.19 23.48
CA CYS A 683 -9.39 21.82 22.08
C CYS A 683 -7.95 21.45 21.71
N THR A 684 -7.74 21.04 20.45
CA THR A 684 -6.43 20.82 19.85
C THR A 684 -6.27 21.68 18.60
N ARG A 685 -5.04 22.12 18.32
CA ARG A 685 -4.69 22.72 17.02
C ARG A 685 -4.34 21.67 15.96
N GLY A 686 -4.51 20.39 16.28
CA GLY A 686 -4.17 19.28 15.39
C GLY A 686 -2.67 19.24 15.09
N LEU A 687 -2.37 18.94 13.84
CA LEU A 687 -1.00 18.86 13.31
C LEU A 687 -0.58 20.12 12.54
N TYR A 688 -1.45 21.09 12.37
CA TYR A 688 -1.22 22.29 11.55
C TYR A 688 -0.06 23.17 12.01
N LEU A 689 0.33 23.12 13.28
CA LEU A 689 1.49 23.85 13.80
C LEU A 689 2.78 23.04 13.77
N ARG A 690 2.71 21.75 14.07
CA ARG A 690 3.90 20.89 14.27
C ARG A 690 4.15 19.90 13.11
N GLY A 691 3.11 19.60 12.32
CA GLY A 691 3.19 18.57 11.28
C GLY A 691 3.31 17.16 11.83
N VAL A 692 3.75 16.26 10.96
CA VAL A 692 4.05 14.86 11.26
C VAL A 692 5.50 14.54 10.93
N GLU A 693 6.06 13.62 11.71
CA GLU A 693 7.35 13.00 11.42
C GLU A 693 7.23 11.96 10.29
#